data_fa2b98d8ee5e3e0c604909f8b7ff3277
#
_entry.id   fa2b98d8ee5e3e0c604909f8b7ff3277
#
_cell.length_a   1.000
_cell.length_b   1.000
_cell.length_c   1.000
_cell.angle_alpha   90.00
_cell.angle_beta   90.00
_cell.angle_gamma   90.00
#
_symmetry.space_group_name_H-M   'P 1'
#
loop_
_entity.id
_entity.type
_entity.pdbx_description
1 polymer ?
#
loop_
_entity_poly.entity_id
_entity_poly.type
_entity_poly.pdbx_seq_one_letter_code
_entity_poly.pdbx_strand_id
1 'polypeptide(L)'
;MIKKTTCFIYVALLVAMATATMVENSHGTNYAHTAIYGSWWFVLMWTALTALGVAYLLKRHVRHWGTWLLHGSMVVILVGALLTHLTATKGKMHLREGETTNAYIAEGDGHDMRNAMLPFSLQLQRFETSYHAGTSAAADYESVFTVIDGHERQRGRVSMNHIFSYRSYRFYQASYDADGHGTVLAVNSDPWGIPVTYTGYALLFFSLLFMLVDPKGPYRRVLRSDLLRKGALMGLLLFALATSGRAQSTVPRATADKLGRLCMLYNDRICPVETYALDFCKKVYGARSYKGLTANQVLAGWLFYGNEWATEPFIRVKGSALRKQMGLESHSAMANFFVMGQYTLGPLIEEYYQGNTDKVHQQALDVDRKLMLVMELRHAASLHLLPYTTPHGVTTWYAPTDTLPQTMNHQQALYIRSVFSLMAQDVAAGRWDRVDEFLNKMDRYQHAFGGRTLPSAPRYQAERVLNAVPFATVLFMVNLTLGLVALFYIMGRMTEARWITPRRRRWADGTFAALLGLSFLALTAAMALRWMVSGNMPLSNGYETMLLLAWFVEAIALLMQRRFRIVMVFGFLLSGFFLLVSHINAMDPAIGQMMPVLNSPLLSIHVSVIMMSYALLSLTFICAVMGLLMRRHEGELQALSQLFLYPAVAAMGIGIFIGAIWANVSWGSYWSWDSKETWALITFMVYAIALHGGSLPAFRRPRPYHWFMVLAFLSLIMTYFGVNYLLSGMHSYA
;
A
#
# COMPACT_ATOMS: atom_id res chain seq x y z
N MET A 1 -30.91 32.85 0.29
CA MET A 1 -29.56 33.33 -0.11
C MET A 1 -28.45 32.51 0.57
N ILE A 2 -28.28 32.50 1.89
CA ILE A 2 -27.18 31.83 2.61
C ILE A 2 -26.92 30.38 2.11
N LYS A 3 -27.96 29.51 2.04
CA LYS A 3 -27.79 28.12 1.59
C LYS A 3 -27.20 28.01 0.17
N LYS A 4 -27.69 28.83 -0.79
CA LYS A 4 -27.18 28.77 -2.17
C LYS A 4 -25.72 29.21 -2.23
N THR A 5 -25.38 30.30 -1.51
CA THR A 5 -24.01 30.80 -1.43
C THR A 5 -23.05 29.79 -0.75
N THR A 6 -23.49 29.15 0.35
CA THR A 6 -22.70 28.09 1.01
C THR A 6 -22.44 26.92 0.07
N CYS A 7 -23.48 26.44 -0.65
CA CYS A 7 -23.30 25.35 -1.62
C CYS A 7 -22.36 25.75 -2.78
N PHE A 8 -22.45 26.99 -3.25
CA PHE A 8 -21.58 27.48 -4.31
C PHE A 8 -20.11 27.51 -3.87
N ILE A 9 -19.83 28.12 -2.70
CA ILE A 9 -18.46 28.19 -2.15
C ILE A 9 -17.92 26.77 -1.86
N TYR A 10 -18.77 25.87 -1.36
CA TYR A 10 -18.38 24.48 -1.10
C TYR A 10 -17.92 23.77 -2.39
N VAL A 11 -18.70 23.88 -3.47
CA VAL A 11 -18.34 23.28 -4.75
C VAL A 11 -17.11 23.96 -5.34
N ALA A 12 -17.04 25.29 -5.29
CA ALA A 12 -15.87 26.05 -5.77
C ALA A 12 -14.57 25.63 -5.03
N LEU A 13 -14.66 25.38 -3.72
CA LEU A 13 -13.54 24.91 -2.91
C LEU A 13 -13.09 23.50 -3.32
N LEU A 14 -14.03 22.56 -3.55
CA LEU A 14 -13.73 21.23 -4.06
C LEU A 14 -13.01 21.29 -5.41
N VAL A 15 -13.49 22.13 -6.33
CA VAL A 15 -12.87 22.34 -7.64
C VAL A 15 -11.48 22.95 -7.50
N ALA A 16 -11.31 23.95 -6.63
CA ALA A 16 -10.02 24.59 -6.38
C ALA A 16 -8.99 23.58 -5.84
N MET A 17 -9.37 22.73 -4.88
CA MET A 17 -8.49 21.67 -4.35
C MET A 17 -8.13 20.63 -5.41
N ALA A 18 -9.11 20.17 -6.20
CA ALA A 18 -8.83 19.21 -7.27
C ALA A 18 -7.91 19.81 -8.35
N THR A 19 -8.12 21.09 -8.71
CA THR A 19 -7.24 21.81 -9.66
C THR A 19 -5.84 21.97 -9.09
N ALA A 20 -5.72 22.26 -7.79
CA ALA A 20 -4.43 22.43 -7.13
C ALA A 20 -3.57 21.17 -7.24
N THR A 21 -4.14 19.96 -7.11
CA THR A 21 -3.37 18.72 -7.27
C THR A 21 -2.91 18.49 -8.72
N MET A 22 -3.65 18.96 -9.72
CA MET A 22 -3.20 18.93 -11.11
C MET A 22 -2.07 19.93 -11.37
N VAL A 23 -2.15 21.12 -10.76
CA VAL A 23 -1.09 22.13 -10.80
C VAL A 23 0.16 21.62 -10.10
N GLU A 24 0.01 20.96 -8.95
CA GLU A 24 1.12 20.32 -8.23
C GLU A 24 1.84 19.29 -9.12
N ASN A 25 1.11 18.46 -9.83
CA ASN A 25 1.68 17.45 -10.73
C ASN A 25 2.46 18.05 -11.92
N SER A 26 2.09 19.26 -12.38
CA SER A 26 2.71 19.91 -13.54
C SER A 26 3.80 20.92 -13.19
N HIS A 27 3.70 21.61 -12.04
CA HIS A 27 4.58 22.71 -11.63
C HIS A 27 5.30 22.46 -10.29
N GLY A 28 5.02 21.33 -9.63
CA GLY A 28 5.61 20.94 -8.35
C GLY A 28 4.86 21.47 -7.12
N THR A 29 5.14 20.83 -5.98
CA THR A 29 4.46 21.08 -4.69
C THR A 29 4.61 22.52 -4.20
N ASN A 30 5.81 23.11 -4.35
CA ASN A 30 6.09 24.47 -3.88
C ASN A 30 5.25 25.51 -4.63
N TYR A 31 5.10 25.36 -5.93
CA TYR A 31 4.28 26.26 -6.75
C TYR A 31 2.79 26.17 -6.35
N ALA A 32 2.26 24.96 -6.22
CA ALA A 32 0.87 24.75 -5.81
C ALA A 32 0.60 25.31 -4.40
N HIS A 33 1.56 25.16 -3.48
CA HIS A 33 1.47 25.70 -2.13
C HIS A 33 1.41 27.25 -2.16
N THR A 34 2.31 27.90 -2.87
CA THR A 34 2.39 29.38 -2.91
C THR A 34 1.21 30.00 -3.68
N ALA A 35 0.88 29.43 -4.85
CA ALA A 35 -0.12 30.01 -5.75
C ALA A 35 -1.56 29.73 -5.33
N ILE A 36 -1.82 28.62 -4.65
CA ILE A 36 -3.18 28.16 -4.33
C ILE A 36 -3.37 28.01 -2.82
N TYR A 37 -2.74 27.04 -2.17
CA TYR A 37 -3.05 26.69 -0.79
C TYR A 37 -2.70 27.79 0.22
N GLY A 38 -1.58 28.51 0.05
CA GLY A 38 -1.16 29.65 0.86
C GLY A 38 -1.78 31.00 0.41
N SER A 39 -2.58 31.02 -0.68
CA SER A 39 -3.13 32.27 -1.19
C SER A 39 -4.24 32.84 -0.31
N TRP A 40 -4.33 34.17 -0.25
CA TRP A 40 -5.38 34.87 0.51
C TRP A 40 -6.80 34.52 0.08
N TRP A 41 -7.03 34.24 -1.21
CA TRP A 41 -8.35 33.89 -1.72
C TRP A 41 -8.79 32.48 -1.30
N PHE A 42 -7.87 31.53 -1.18
CA PHE A 42 -8.15 30.18 -0.69
C PHE A 42 -8.49 30.20 0.81
N VAL A 43 -7.72 30.95 1.61
CA VAL A 43 -8.02 31.17 3.04
C VAL A 43 -9.38 31.87 3.21
N LEU A 44 -9.68 32.86 2.36
CA LEU A 44 -10.97 33.54 2.38
C LEU A 44 -12.13 32.58 2.04
N MET A 45 -11.97 31.67 1.09
CA MET A 45 -13.00 30.67 0.78
C MET A 45 -13.30 29.74 1.97
N TRP A 46 -12.28 29.25 2.67
CA TRP A 46 -12.46 28.47 3.89
C TRP A 46 -13.14 29.26 5.01
N THR A 47 -12.71 30.48 5.22
CA THR A 47 -13.30 31.39 6.23
C THR A 47 -14.76 31.70 5.92
N ALA A 48 -15.08 32.02 4.64
CA ALA A 48 -16.43 32.30 4.21
C ALA A 48 -17.34 31.07 4.32
N LEU A 49 -16.84 29.87 3.94
CA LEU A 49 -17.57 28.62 4.09
C LEU A 49 -17.90 28.34 5.56
N THR A 50 -16.94 28.55 6.45
CA THR A 50 -17.08 28.36 7.90
C THR A 50 -18.11 29.34 8.49
N ALA A 51 -17.98 30.63 8.20
CA ALA A 51 -18.88 31.68 8.70
C ALA A 51 -20.32 31.45 8.20
N LEU A 52 -20.49 31.13 6.91
CA LEU A 52 -21.80 30.85 6.33
C LEU A 52 -22.40 29.55 6.87
N GLY A 53 -21.59 28.55 7.14
CA GLY A 53 -22.00 27.28 7.77
C GLY A 53 -22.56 27.52 9.18
N VAL A 54 -21.83 28.25 10.01
CA VAL A 54 -22.28 28.64 11.37
C VAL A 54 -23.54 29.51 11.30
N ALA A 55 -23.58 30.53 10.43
CA ALA A 55 -24.75 31.38 10.23
C ALA A 55 -25.98 30.57 9.78
N TYR A 56 -25.78 29.55 8.94
CA TYR A 56 -26.87 28.66 8.51
C TYR A 56 -27.39 27.79 9.66
N LEU A 57 -26.53 27.25 10.53
CA LEU A 57 -26.93 26.48 11.70
C LEU A 57 -27.71 27.35 12.70
N LEU A 58 -27.25 28.56 12.98
CA LEU A 58 -27.94 29.54 13.83
C LEU A 58 -29.31 29.89 13.26
N LYS A 59 -29.40 30.25 11.97
CA LYS A 59 -30.66 30.61 11.30
C LYS A 59 -31.68 29.46 11.29
N ARG A 60 -31.21 28.21 11.24
CA ARG A 60 -32.06 27.02 11.27
C ARG A 60 -32.47 26.60 12.69
N HIS A 61 -32.01 27.28 13.71
CA HIS A 61 -32.27 26.94 15.12
C HIS A 61 -32.02 25.44 15.40
N VAL A 62 -30.87 24.91 14.92
CA VAL A 62 -30.54 23.50 15.12
C VAL A 62 -30.36 23.23 16.61
N ARG A 63 -31.28 22.40 17.17
CA ARG A 63 -31.29 22.05 18.61
C ARG A 63 -30.43 20.85 18.97
N HIS A 64 -30.00 20.09 17.97
CA HIS A 64 -29.26 18.84 18.16
C HIS A 64 -27.79 19.14 18.49
N TRP A 65 -27.40 18.91 19.71
CA TRP A 65 -26.06 19.25 20.19
C TRP A 65 -24.92 18.51 19.46
N GLY A 66 -25.14 17.23 19.06
CA GLY A 66 -24.17 16.47 18.27
C GLY A 66 -23.84 17.10 16.92
N THR A 67 -24.81 17.79 16.29
CA THR A 67 -24.57 18.57 15.07
C THR A 67 -23.67 19.77 15.36
N TRP A 68 -23.85 20.45 16.48
CA TRP A 68 -23.02 21.57 16.91
C TRP A 68 -21.59 21.11 17.25
N LEU A 69 -21.47 19.96 17.94
CA LEU A 69 -20.16 19.39 18.27
C LEU A 69 -19.38 19.03 16.99
N LEU A 70 -20.02 18.39 16.01
CA LEU A 70 -19.40 18.02 14.76
C LEU A 70 -18.92 19.23 13.94
N HIS A 71 -19.78 20.22 13.74
CA HIS A 71 -19.41 21.41 12.98
C HIS A 71 -18.50 22.34 13.78
N GLY A 72 -18.69 22.43 15.10
CA GLY A 72 -17.82 23.19 16.00
C GLY A 72 -16.38 22.65 16.04
N SER A 73 -16.21 21.32 16.01
CA SER A 73 -14.87 20.72 15.92
C SER A 73 -14.14 21.10 14.64
N MET A 74 -14.85 21.17 13.49
CA MET A 74 -14.28 21.64 12.23
C MET A 74 -13.85 23.11 12.31
N VAL A 75 -14.66 23.95 12.98
CA VAL A 75 -14.28 25.37 13.22
C VAL A 75 -12.99 25.45 14.05
N VAL A 76 -12.89 24.67 15.13
CA VAL A 76 -11.68 24.63 15.97
C VAL A 76 -10.46 24.18 15.18
N ILE A 77 -10.58 23.16 14.33
CA ILE A 77 -9.50 22.69 13.43
C ILE A 77 -9.06 23.82 12.51
N LEU A 78 -10.00 24.53 11.88
CA LEU A 78 -9.68 25.61 10.94
C LEU A 78 -9.05 26.83 11.65
N VAL A 79 -9.49 27.14 12.86
CA VAL A 79 -8.86 28.16 13.70
C VAL A 79 -7.43 27.74 14.07
N GLY A 80 -7.20 26.49 14.45
CA GLY A 80 -5.87 25.96 14.72
C GLY A 80 -4.97 26.00 13.48
N ALA A 81 -5.48 25.64 12.32
CA ALA A 81 -4.75 25.72 11.05
C ALA A 81 -4.39 27.17 10.68
N LEU A 82 -5.28 28.13 10.93
CA LEU A 82 -5.01 29.55 10.74
C LEU A 82 -3.92 30.05 11.72
N LEU A 83 -3.97 29.63 12.98
CA LEU A 83 -2.92 29.95 13.96
C LEU A 83 -1.56 29.40 13.52
N THR A 84 -1.50 28.14 13.09
CA THR A 84 -0.28 27.55 12.52
C THR A 84 0.23 28.36 11.33
N HIS A 85 -0.64 28.72 10.40
CA HIS A 85 -0.27 29.52 9.22
C HIS A 85 0.34 30.89 9.62
N LEU A 86 -0.16 31.50 10.69
CA LEU A 86 0.28 32.83 11.13
C LEU A 86 1.49 32.79 12.09
N THR A 87 1.70 31.72 12.86
CA THR A 87 2.64 31.73 13.99
C THR A 87 3.70 30.63 13.95
N ALA A 88 3.54 29.60 13.13
CA ALA A 88 4.52 28.52 13.07
C ALA A 88 5.81 28.95 12.36
N THR A 89 6.93 28.48 12.87
CA THR A 89 8.23 28.60 12.22
C THR A 89 8.76 27.21 11.90
N LYS A 90 9.24 27.03 10.67
CA LYS A 90 9.81 25.76 10.17
C LYS A 90 11.18 26.03 9.59
N GLY A 91 12.06 25.03 9.64
CA GLY A 91 13.38 25.14 9.02
C GLY A 91 14.17 23.85 9.11
N LYS A 92 15.42 23.92 8.67
CA LYS A 92 16.36 22.81 8.69
C LYS A 92 17.67 23.23 9.36
N MET A 93 18.17 22.35 10.22
CA MET A 93 19.44 22.52 10.94
C MET A 93 20.39 21.39 10.52
N HIS A 94 21.53 21.74 9.97
CA HIS A 94 22.61 20.80 9.68
C HIS A 94 23.55 20.72 10.86
N LEU A 95 23.96 19.51 11.25
CA LEU A 95 24.84 19.23 12.38
C LEU A 95 25.87 18.17 11.99
N ARG A 96 27.12 18.40 12.30
CA ARG A 96 28.20 17.41 12.19
C ARG A 96 28.64 16.92 13.58
N GLU A 97 29.17 15.71 13.65
CA GLU A 97 29.67 15.13 14.91
C GLU A 97 30.72 16.03 15.56
N GLY A 98 30.52 16.35 16.84
CA GLY A 98 31.34 17.25 17.61
C GLY A 98 31.02 18.74 17.43
N GLU A 99 30.30 19.13 16.39
CA GLU A 99 29.90 20.53 16.13
C GLU A 99 28.81 20.98 17.08
N THR A 100 28.91 22.24 17.52
CA THR A 100 27.89 22.91 18.34
C THR A 100 27.36 24.12 17.58
N THR A 101 26.06 24.12 17.28
CA THR A 101 25.40 25.24 16.60
C THR A 101 24.03 25.54 17.17
N ASN A 102 23.58 26.78 17.03
CA ASN A 102 22.21 27.21 17.29
C ASN A 102 21.55 27.78 16.01
N ALA A 103 22.28 27.80 14.88
CA ALA A 103 21.81 28.35 13.63
C ALA A 103 21.00 27.29 12.86
N TYR A 104 19.90 27.71 12.27
CA TYR A 104 19.12 26.90 11.34
C TYR A 104 18.62 27.77 10.19
N ILE A 105 18.32 27.14 9.06
CA ILE A 105 17.76 27.81 7.89
C ILE A 105 16.24 27.73 8.01
N ALA A 106 15.59 28.87 8.33
CA ALA A 106 14.15 28.98 8.39
C ALA A 106 13.56 29.06 6.96
N GLU A 107 12.48 28.33 6.74
CA GLU A 107 11.69 28.39 5.49
C GLU A 107 10.73 29.59 5.61
N GLY A 108 10.93 30.62 4.78
CA GLY A 108 10.02 31.78 4.66
C GLY A 108 9.05 31.64 3.51
N ASP A 109 8.06 32.52 3.43
CA ASP A 109 7.12 32.58 2.32
C ASP A 109 7.86 32.87 1.01
N GLY A 110 7.67 32.03 -0.01
CA GLY A 110 8.16 32.27 -1.37
C GLY A 110 9.66 32.00 -1.63
N HIS A 111 10.29 31.04 -0.92
CA HIS A 111 11.72 30.67 -1.04
C HIS A 111 12.74 31.60 -0.38
N ASP A 112 12.33 32.56 0.42
CA ASP A 112 13.26 33.32 1.24
C ASP A 112 13.81 32.44 2.37
N MET A 113 14.98 31.83 2.14
CA MET A 113 15.72 31.13 3.17
C MET A 113 16.39 32.17 4.07
N ARG A 114 16.02 32.21 5.35
CA ARG A 114 16.59 33.13 6.33
C ARG A 114 17.38 32.36 7.39
N ASN A 115 18.57 32.84 7.68
CA ASN A 115 19.28 32.33 8.85
C ASN A 115 18.55 32.75 10.13
N ALA A 116 18.15 31.79 10.90
CA ALA A 116 17.49 31.94 12.18
C ALA A 116 18.34 31.26 13.28
N MET A 117 18.15 31.67 14.52
CA MET A 117 18.87 31.11 15.64
C MET A 117 17.91 30.55 16.70
N LEU A 118 18.25 29.42 17.26
CA LEU A 118 17.59 28.87 18.43
C LEU A 118 18.08 29.63 19.70
N PRO A 119 17.24 29.75 20.73
CA PRO A 119 17.65 30.33 22.01
C PRO A 119 18.56 29.42 22.85
N PHE A 120 18.99 28.29 22.33
CA PHE A 120 19.91 27.30 22.90
C PHE A 120 20.72 26.68 21.77
N SER A 121 21.77 25.93 22.08
CA SER A 121 22.62 25.27 21.09
C SER A 121 22.42 23.75 21.13
N LEU A 122 22.65 23.10 20.00
CA LEU A 122 22.70 21.63 19.85
C LEU A 122 24.14 21.22 19.53
N GLN A 123 24.65 20.18 20.18
CA GLN A 123 25.92 19.54 19.86
C GLN A 123 25.65 18.09 19.47
N LEU A 124 25.92 17.75 18.19
CA LEU A 124 25.80 16.37 17.72
C LEU A 124 26.90 15.51 18.35
N GLN A 125 26.54 14.42 19.00
CA GLN A 125 27.47 13.46 19.56
C GLN A 125 27.79 12.35 18.59
N ARG A 126 26.76 11.79 17.94
CA ARG A 126 26.88 10.75 16.91
C ARG A 126 25.64 10.70 16.04
N PHE A 127 25.82 10.28 14.79
CA PHE A 127 24.78 9.79 13.91
C PHE A 127 24.99 8.29 13.68
N GLU A 128 23.94 7.49 13.67
CA GLU A 128 24.03 6.05 13.50
C GLU A 128 22.89 5.52 12.62
N THR A 129 23.24 4.74 11.60
CA THR A 129 22.28 3.98 10.81
C THR A 129 22.27 2.53 11.29
N SER A 130 21.15 2.05 11.78
CA SER A 130 20.95 0.64 12.08
C SER A 130 20.41 -0.11 10.86
N TYR A 131 20.81 -1.36 10.67
CA TYR A 131 20.41 -2.19 9.53
C TYR A 131 19.65 -3.42 9.97
N HIS A 132 18.77 -3.94 9.11
CA HIS A 132 18.15 -5.24 9.31
C HIS A 132 19.21 -6.35 9.24
N ALA A 133 19.12 -7.35 10.14
CA ALA A 133 20.14 -8.38 10.28
C ALA A 133 20.42 -9.13 8.97
N GLY A 134 21.68 -9.11 8.54
CA GLY A 134 22.14 -9.79 7.32
C GLY A 134 21.85 -9.04 6.01
N THR A 135 21.45 -7.78 6.08
CA THR A 135 21.09 -6.96 4.90
C THR A 135 21.76 -5.60 4.94
N SER A 136 21.69 -4.85 3.83
CA SER A 136 22.06 -3.44 3.74
C SER A 136 20.87 -2.50 3.89
N ALA A 137 19.66 -3.04 4.11
CA ALA A 137 18.46 -2.22 4.29
C ALA A 137 18.46 -1.56 5.67
N ALA A 138 18.31 -0.24 5.69
CA ALA A 138 18.26 0.53 6.93
C ALA A 138 16.99 0.20 7.72
N ALA A 139 17.15 -0.05 9.02
CA ALA A 139 16.08 -0.29 9.98
C ALA A 139 15.69 0.98 10.75
N ASP A 140 16.66 1.88 11.01
CA ASP A 140 16.43 3.21 11.62
C ASP A 140 17.62 4.14 11.36
N TYR A 141 17.37 5.44 11.45
CA TYR A 141 18.36 6.53 11.41
C TYR A 141 18.27 7.32 12.70
N GLU A 142 19.35 7.34 13.48
CA GLU A 142 19.36 7.94 14.82
C GLU A 142 20.41 9.02 14.93
N SER A 143 19.99 10.20 15.44
CA SER A 143 20.87 11.30 15.83
C SER A 143 20.83 11.49 17.34
N VAL A 144 21.99 11.39 17.98
CA VAL A 144 22.16 11.64 19.42
C VAL A 144 22.93 12.92 19.60
N PHE A 145 22.37 13.88 20.37
CA PHE A 145 22.94 15.19 20.59
C PHE A 145 22.73 15.66 22.02
N THR A 146 23.44 16.72 22.40
CA THR A 146 23.25 17.43 23.67
C THR A 146 22.68 18.80 23.39
N VAL A 147 21.60 19.15 24.08
CA VAL A 147 21.07 20.52 24.17
C VAL A 147 21.89 21.26 25.21
N ILE A 148 22.35 22.46 24.87
CA ILE A 148 23.12 23.36 25.75
C ILE A 148 22.33 24.65 25.86
N ASP A 149 21.80 24.91 27.05
CA ASP A 149 21.00 26.09 27.38
C ASP A 149 21.59 26.78 28.64
N GLY A 150 22.49 27.72 28.43
CA GLY A 150 23.28 28.30 29.50
C GLY A 150 24.13 27.26 30.22
N HIS A 151 23.79 26.98 31.48
CA HIS A 151 24.45 25.94 32.30
C HIS A 151 23.76 24.58 32.23
N GLU A 152 22.54 24.51 31.71
CA GLU A 152 21.81 23.24 31.58
C GLU A 152 22.29 22.47 30.38
N ARG A 153 22.46 21.15 30.58
CA ARG A 153 22.78 20.21 29.50
C ARG A 153 21.81 19.06 29.55
N GLN A 154 21.08 18.83 28.45
CA GLN A 154 20.13 17.74 28.31
C GLN A 154 20.52 16.89 27.12
N ARG A 155 20.60 15.58 27.31
CA ARG A 155 20.79 14.64 26.19
C ARG A 155 19.48 14.52 25.39
N GLY A 156 19.56 14.72 24.08
CA GLY A 156 18.48 14.51 23.10
C GLY A 156 18.78 13.33 22.19
N ARG A 157 17.72 12.73 21.70
CA ARG A 157 17.75 11.67 20.72
C ARG A 157 16.59 11.85 19.75
N VAL A 158 16.89 11.74 18.47
CA VAL A 158 15.89 11.79 17.37
C VAL A 158 16.14 10.59 16.46
N SER A 159 15.08 9.87 16.11
CA SER A 159 15.12 8.87 15.06
C SER A 159 13.83 8.87 14.24
N MET A 160 13.69 7.97 13.27
CA MET A 160 12.46 7.87 12.48
C MET A 160 11.26 7.58 13.39
N ASN A 161 10.19 8.38 13.25
CA ASN A 161 8.98 8.35 14.08
C ASN A 161 9.19 8.68 15.59
N HIS A 162 10.40 9.11 15.99
CA HIS A 162 10.71 9.52 17.36
C HIS A 162 11.27 10.93 17.39
N ILE A 163 10.43 11.89 17.77
CA ILE A 163 10.78 13.31 17.85
C ILE A 163 11.43 13.66 19.20
N PHE A 164 12.25 14.68 19.19
CA PHE A 164 12.72 15.33 20.42
C PHE A 164 12.10 16.72 20.51
N SER A 165 11.63 17.09 21.71
CA SER A 165 11.04 18.41 21.97
C SER A 165 11.77 19.09 23.11
N TYR A 166 12.15 20.35 22.90
CA TYR A 166 12.74 21.19 23.92
C TYR A 166 12.15 22.61 23.85
N ARG A 167 11.62 23.13 24.95
CA ARG A 167 10.80 24.35 24.96
C ARG A 167 9.65 24.24 23.93
N SER A 168 9.54 25.23 23.01
CA SER A 168 8.55 25.22 21.93
C SER A 168 9.03 24.58 20.62
N TYR A 169 10.28 24.12 20.57
CA TYR A 169 10.90 23.56 19.37
C TYR A 169 10.81 22.05 19.35
N ARG A 170 10.56 21.50 18.17
CA ARG A 170 10.52 20.07 17.88
C ARG A 170 11.51 19.75 16.81
N PHE A 171 12.25 18.66 16.96
CA PHE A 171 13.30 18.19 16.07
C PHE A 171 12.92 16.84 15.49
N TYR A 172 13.13 16.68 14.18
CA TYR A 172 12.80 15.49 13.39
C TYR A 172 13.99 15.08 12.54
N GLN A 173 14.18 13.78 12.34
CA GLN A 173 15.21 13.29 11.43
C GLN A 173 14.77 13.55 9.97
N ALA A 174 15.49 14.38 9.24
CA ALA A 174 15.15 14.73 7.85
C ALA A 174 16.07 14.07 6.83
N SER A 175 17.38 14.18 6.99
CA SER A 175 18.39 13.54 6.13
C SER A 175 19.71 13.40 6.90
N TYR A 176 20.73 12.89 6.22
CA TYR A 176 22.07 12.70 6.78
C TYR A 176 23.12 12.88 5.70
N ASP A 177 24.37 13.11 6.11
CA ASP A 177 25.50 13.26 5.20
C ASP A 177 25.94 11.90 4.65
N ALA A 178 26.39 11.87 3.40
CA ALA A 178 26.80 10.63 2.72
C ALA A 178 28.00 9.92 3.39
N ASP A 179 28.79 10.65 4.19
CA ASP A 179 29.91 10.12 4.97
C ASP A 179 29.48 9.49 6.32
N GLY A 180 28.20 9.62 6.71
CA GLY A 180 27.66 9.09 7.94
C GLY A 180 28.05 9.85 9.22
N HIS A 181 28.72 11.02 9.11
CA HIS A 181 29.18 11.82 10.24
C HIS A 181 28.41 13.14 10.44
N GLY A 182 27.29 13.31 9.78
CA GLY A 182 26.43 14.48 9.91
C GLY A 182 24.97 14.16 9.68
N THR A 183 24.11 15.04 10.18
CA THR A 183 22.66 14.91 10.13
C THR A 183 22.00 16.24 9.79
N VAL A 184 20.88 16.20 9.13
CA VAL A 184 19.97 17.33 8.94
C VAL A 184 18.71 17.07 9.74
N LEU A 185 18.46 17.92 10.73
CA LEU A 185 17.24 17.90 11.54
C LEU A 185 16.25 18.94 10.99
N ALA A 186 15.00 18.54 10.77
CA ALA A 186 13.91 19.47 10.58
C ALA A 186 13.53 20.08 11.94
N VAL A 187 13.40 21.40 11.98
CA VAL A 187 13.04 22.18 13.16
C VAL A 187 11.66 22.77 12.95
N ASN A 188 10.75 22.55 13.91
CA ASN A 188 9.41 23.13 13.87
C ASN A 188 9.07 23.73 15.26
N SER A 189 8.51 24.94 15.25
CA SER A 189 7.94 25.58 16.44
C SER A 189 6.54 26.08 16.11
N ASP A 190 5.54 25.45 16.70
CA ASP A 190 4.12 25.81 16.58
C ASP A 190 3.43 25.66 17.96
N PRO A 191 3.66 26.59 18.87
CA PRO A 191 3.15 26.49 20.24
C PRO A 191 1.64 26.70 20.36
N TRP A 192 1.01 27.37 19.40
CA TRP A 192 -0.40 27.74 19.43
C TRP A 192 -1.29 26.91 18.51
N GLY A 193 -0.87 26.73 17.26
CA GLY A 193 -1.69 26.06 16.25
C GLY A 193 -1.88 24.57 16.52
N ILE A 194 -0.81 23.83 16.86
CA ILE A 194 -0.88 22.38 17.13
C ILE A 194 -1.83 22.04 18.29
N PRO A 195 -1.76 22.67 19.47
CA PRO A 195 -2.68 22.36 20.57
C PRO A 195 -4.14 22.62 20.22
N VAL A 196 -4.44 23.74 19.52
CA VAL A 196 -5.81 24.06 19.10
C VAL A 196 -6.31 23.07 18.06
N THR A 197 -5.50 22.75 17.06
CA THR A 197 -5.85 21.76 16.01
C THR A 197 -6.10 20.37 16.61
N TYR A 198 -5.24 19.92 17.52
CA TYR A 198 -5.40 18.61 18.19
C TYR A 198 -6.63 18.58 19.11
N THR A 199 -6.97 19.69 19.76
CA THR A 199 -8.25 19.81 20.48
C THR A 199 -9.41 19.64 19.52
N GLY A 200 -9.35 20.27 18.33
CA GLY A 200 -10.34 20.08 17.27
C GLY A 200 -10.42 18.62 16.78
N TYR A 201 -9.29 17.91 16.62
CA TYR A 201 -9.26 16.50 16.25
C TYR A 201 -9.92 15.61 17.32
N ALA A 202 -9.64 15.84 18.59
CA ALA A 202 -10.27 15.12 19.69
C ALA A 202 -11.80 15.33 19.68
N LEU A 203 -12.25 16.59 19.57
CA LEU A 203 -13.68 16.91 19.48
C LEU A 203 -14.35 16.25 18.27
N LEU A 204 -13.69 16.24 17.12
CA LEU A 204 -14.20 15.60 15.90
C LEU A 204 -14.30 14.10 16.06
N PHE A 205 -13.27 13.44 16.61
CA PHE A 205 -13.29 12.00 16.91
C PHE A 205 -14.51 11.62 17.75
N PHE A 206 -14.70 12.30 18.86
CA PHE A 206 -15.85 12.06 19.75
C PHE A 206 -17.19 12.36 19.05
N SER A 207 -17.27 13.43 18.24
CA SER A 207 -18.50 13.77 17.52
C SER A 207 -18.87 12.75 16.44
N LEU A 208 -17.91 12.22 15.73
CA LEU A 208 -18.11 11.18 14.71
C LEU A 208 -18.56 9.85 15.35
N LEU A 209 -17.93 9.44 16.45
CA LEU A 209 -18.40 8.28 17.23
C LEU A 209 -19.80 8.52 17.79
N PHE A 210 -20.05 9.70 18.37
CA PHE A 210 -21.38 10.04 18.90
C PHE A 210 -22.45 9.99 17.80
N MET A 211 -22.17 10.44 16.59
CA MET A 211 -23.10 10.35 15.45
C MET A 211 -23.57 8.90 15.19
N LEU A 212 -22.73 7.90 15.43
CA LEU A 212 -23.08 6.48 15.26
C LEU A 212 -23.86 5.91 16.44
N VAL A 213 -23.65 6.43 17.65
CA VAL A 213 -24.22 5.87 18.90
C VAL A 213 -25.51 6.59 19.30
N ASP A 214 -25.71 7.85 18.92
CA ASP A 214 -26.84 8.70 19.34
C ASP A 214 -28.20 8.03 19.07
N PRO A 215 -29.01 7.76 20.10
CA PRO A 215 -30.33 7.08 19.96
C PRO A 215 -31.32 7.88 19.11
N LYS A 216 -31.19 9.20 19.05
CA LYS A 216 -32.06 10.13 18.29
C LYS A 216 -31.41 10.56 16.96
N GLY A 217 -30.17 10.10 16.70
CA GLY A 217 -29.38 10.42 15.53
C GLY A 217 -29.92 9.82 14.22
N PRO A 218 -29.50 10.38 13.08
CA PRO A 218 -29.93 9.91 11.77
C PRO A 218 -29.51 8.46 11.51
N TYR A 219 -28.33 8.03 11.95
CA TYR A 219 -27.84 6.67 11.78
C TYR A 219 -28.74 5.64 12.47
N ARG A 220 -29.13 5.87 13.74
CA ARG A 220 -30.05 4.99 14.49
C ARG A 220 -31.45 4.95 13.89
N ARG A 221 -31.91 6.03 13.24
CA ARG A 221 -33.17 6.05 12.48
C ARG A 221 -33.11 5.14 11.25
N VAL A 222 -32.00 5.14 10.51
CA VAL A 222 -31.78 4.23 9.37
C VAL A 222 -31.76 2.77 9.84
N LEU A 223 -31.04 2.48 10.94
CA LEU A 223 -31.01 1.13 11.55
C LEU A 223 -32.40 0.57 11.96
N ARG A 224 -33.33 1.44 12.31
CA ARG A 224 -34.70 1.08 12.72
C ARG A 224 -35.73 1.09 11.56
N SER A 225 -35.30 1.39 10.35
CA SER A 225 -36.20 1.48 9.18
C SER A 225 -36.77 0.11 8.79
N ASP A 226 -38.09 0.05 8.61
CA ASP A 226 -38.81 -1.16 8.19
C ASP A 226 -38.50 -1.57 6.74
N LEU A 227 -37.93 -0.67 5.93
CA LEU A 227 -37.56 -0.90 4.55
C LEU A 227 -36.45 -1.97 4.38
N LEU A 228 -35.66 -2.25 5.44
CA LEU A 228 -34.49 -3.15 5.38
C LEU A 228 -34.85 -4.65 5.58
N ARG A 229 -36.14 -5.04 5.54
CA ARG A 229 -36.59 -6.39 5.94
C ARG A 229 -36.78 -7.41 4.81
N LYS A 230 -36.70 -7.05 3.53
CA LYS A 230 -37.00 -7.93 2.39
C LYS A 230 -35.95 -7.88 1.29
N GLY A 231 -35.63 -8.98 0.62
CA GLY A 231 -34.83 -9.01 -0.58
C GLY A 231 -34.27 -10.33 -1.07
N ALA A 232 -33.93 -10.50 -2.30
CA ALA A 232 -33.57 -11.78 -2.96
C ALA A 232 -32.81 -11.75 -4.31
N LEU A 233 -32.08 -12.62 -4.86
CA LEU A 233 -31.79 -13.67 -5.88
C LEU A 233 -30.71 -13.46 -7.02
N MET A 234 -30.06 -14.31 -7.70
CA MET A 234 -29.56 -15.50 -8.40
C MET A 234 -28.44 -15.34 -9.50
N GLY A 235 -27.60 -16.29 -9.78
CA GLY A 235 -26.42 -16.61 -10.37
C GLY A 235 -26.03 -17.22 -11.70
N LEU A 236 -24.83 -17.48 -12.15
CA LEU A 236 -24.38 -18.60 -13.03
C LEU A 236 -22.85 -18.69 -13.24
N LEU A 237 -22.38 -19.93 -13.56
CA LEU A 237 -20.99 -20.40 -13.53
C LEU A 237 -20.34 -20.57 -14.90
N LEU A 238 -18.98 -20.46 -14.98
CA LEU A 238 -18.16 -20.98 -16.09
C LEU A 238 -16.76 -21.47 -15.64
N PHE A 239 -16.34 -22.61 -16.17
CA PHE A 239 -15.03 -23.26 -15.93
C PHE A 239 -14.12 -23.21 -17.17
N ALA A 240 -12.79 -23.18 -16.96
CA ALA A 240 -11.80 -23.34 -18.03
C ALA A 240 -10.73 -24.39 -17.68
N LEU A 241 -10.28 -25.15 -18.69
CA LEU A 241 -9.37 -26.30 -18.61
C LEU A 241 -7.94 -25.93 -19.03
N ALA A 242 -6.95 -26.62 -18.44
CA ALA A 242 -5.51 -26.46 -18.72
C ALA A 242 -5.00 -27.59 -19.65
N THR A 243 -4.02 -27.27 -20.52
CA THR A 243 -3.37 -28.19 -21.46
C THR A 243 -1.92 -28.48 -21.05
N SER A 244 -1.47 -29.71 -21.32
CA SER A 244 -0.11 -30.22 -21.02
C SER A 244 0.84 -30.05 -22.20
N GLY A 245 2.10 -29.67 -21.93
CA GLY A 245 3.15 -29.47 -22.92
C GLY A 245 4.38 -30.37 -22.68
N ARG A 246 5.34 -30.37 -23.64
CA ARG A 246 6.50 -31.26 -23.74
C ARG A 246 7.63 -30.85 -22.76
N ALA A 247 8.36 -31.83 -22.22
CA ALA A 247 9.41 -31.61 -21.22
C ALA A 247 10.66 -30.90 -21.78
N GLN A 248 11.15 -29.92 -21.05
CA GLN A 248 12.38 -29.15 -21.29
C GLN A 248 13.52 -29.69 -20.40
N SER A 249 14.79 -29.55 -20.86
CA SER A 249 15.95 -29.96 -20.09
C SER A 249 16.07 -29.19 -18.77
N THR A 250 16.02 -29.90 -17.66
CA THR A 250 16.16 -29.34 -16.31
C THR A 250 16.55 -30.44 -15.31
N VAL A 251 16.88 -30.06 -14.09
CA VAL A 251 17.15 -31.04 -13.01
C VAL A 251 15.86 -31.75 -12.56
N PRO A 252 15.96 -32.96 -12.02
CA PRO A 252 14.83 -33.67 -11.43
C PRO A 252 14.12 -32.82 -10.37
N ARG A 253 12.79 -32.97 -10.30
CA ARG A 253 11.97 -32.17 -9.37
C ARG A 253 12.44 -32.26 -7.92
N ALA A 254 12.81 -33.45 -7.45
CA ALA A 254 13.27 -33.62 -6.07
C ALA A 254 14.54 -32.80 -5.77
N THR A 255 15.52 -32.80 -6.69
CA THR A 255 16.75 -32.00 -6.60
C THR A 255 16.48 -30.51 -6.69
N ALA A 256 15.61 -30.08 -7.63
CA ALA A 256 15.18 -28.68 -7.74
C ALA A 256 14.46 -28.18 -6.46
N ASP A 257 13.64 -29.03 -5.85
CA ASP A 257 12.95 -28.70 -4.59
C ASP A 257 13.92 -28.61 -3.41
N LYS A 258 15.03 -29.38 -3.40
CA LYS A 258 16.12 -29.20 -2.41
C LYS A 258 16.82 -27.85 -2.58
N LEU A 259 17.14 -27.46 -3.82
CA LEU A 259 17.68 -26.13 -4.11
C LEU A 259 16.71 -25.03 -3.64
N GLY A 260 15.40 -25.19 -3.93
CA GLY A 260 14.35 -24.27 -3.52
C GLY A 260 14.21 -24.09 -2.01
N ARG A 261 14.65 -25.09 -1.20
CA ARG A 261 14.61 -25.04 0.27
C ARG A 261 15.78 -24.29 0.89
N LEU A 262 16.87 -24.08 0.19
CA LEU A 262 17.99 -23.29 0.72
C LEU A 262 17.54 -21.87 1.00
N CYS A 263 18.19 -21.21 1.96
CA CYS A 263 17.98 -19.79 2.24
C CYS A 263 18.83 -18.91 1.32
N MET A 264 18.34 -17.73 0.97
CA MET A 264 19.10 -16.72 0.24
C MET A 264 18.74 -15.31 0.69
N LEU A 265 19.61 -14.36 0.47
CA LEU A 265 19.31 -12.95 0.59
C LEU A 265 18.59 -12.50 -0.70
N TYR A 266 17.35 -12.06 -0.55
CA TYR A 266 16.54 -11.53 -1.66
C TYR A 266 15.53 -10.50 -1.15
N ASN A 267 15.39 -9.37 -1.85
CA ASN A 267 14.54 -8.25 -1.42
C ASN A 267 14.83 -7.81 0.03
N ASP A 268 16.12 -7.62 0.34
CA ASP A 268 16.61 -7.18 1.66
C ASP A 268 16.17 -8.06 2.84
N ARG A 269 15.93 -9.35 2.60
CA ARG A 269 15.61 -10.33 3.64
C ARG A 269 16.10 -11.72 3.29
N ILE A 270 16.29 -12.55 4.31
CA ILE A 270 16.62 -13.96 4.10
C ILE A 270 15.32 -14.74 3.92
N CYS A 271 15.21 -15.44 2.78
CA CYS A 271 14.03 -16.19 2.39
C CYS A 271 14.42 -17.51 1.67
N PRO A 272 13.48 -18.46 1.49
CA PRO A 272 13.72 -19.64 0.65
C PRO A 272 14.02 -19.26 -0.80
N VAL A 273 14.93 -19.98 -1.46
CA VAL A 273 15.22 -19.84 -2.91
C VAL A 273 13.94 -20.01 -3.74
N GLU A 274 13.01 -20.84 -3.29
CA GLU A 274 11.68 -21.01 -3.91
C GLU A 274 10.93 -19.67 -4.07
N THR A 275 11.07 -18.73 -3.11
CA THR A 275 10.48 -17.38 -3.20
C THR A 275 11.05 -16.62 -4.38
N TYR A 276 12.38 -16.62 -4.56
CA TYR A 276 13.05 -16.02 -5.70
C TYR A 276 12.66 -16.70 -7.01
N ALA A 277 12.63 -18.03 -7.03
CA ALA A 277 12.26 -18.81 -8.22
C ALA A 277 10.85 -18.48 -8.71
N LEU A 278 9.88 -18.35 -7.81
CA LEU A 278 8.50 -17.97 -8.14
C LEU A 278 8.41 -16.53 -8.66
N ASP A 279 9.15 -15.61 -8.07
CA ASP A 279 9.17 -14.22 -8.50
C ASP A 279 9.88 -14.07 -9.86
N PHE A 280 11.01 -14.73 -10.05
CA PHE A 280 11.72 -14.83 -11.32
C PHE A 280 10.80 -15.32 -12.46
N CYS A 281 10.12 -16.46 -12.26
CA CYS A 281 9.19 -16.98 -13.25
C CYS A 281 8.06 -15.99 -13.56
N LYS A 282 7.50 -15.34 -12.55
CA LYS A 282 6.42 -14.36 -12.70
C LYS A 282 6.90 -13.09 -13.41
N LYS A 283 8.08 -12.57 -13.09
CA LYS A 283 8.65 -11.36 -13.72
C LYS A 283 9.04 -11.62 -15.16
N VAL A 284 9.72 -12.71 -15.45
CA VAL A 284 10.29 -12.99 -16.77
C VAL A 284 9.25 -13.61 -17.73
N TYR A 285 8.56 -14.67 -17.29
CA TYR A 285 7.58 -15.41 -18.12
C TYR A 285 6.15 -14.91 -17.93
N GLY A 286 5.77 -14.51 -16.72
CA GLY A 286 4.43 -14.03 -16.38
C GLY A 286 3.52 -15.07 -15.72
N ALA A 287 4.03 -16.25 -15.38
CA ALA A 287 3.32 -17.30 -14.66
C ALA A 287 4.21 -17.94 -13.59
N ARG A 288 3.63 -18.76 -12.71
CA ARG A 288 4.33 -19.45 -11.61
C ARG A 288 5.01 -20.76 -12.02
N SER A 289 4.78 -21.21 -13.25
CA SER A 289 5.29 -22.46 -13.81
C SER A 289 5.46 -22.31 -15.32
N TYR A 290 6.27 -23.15 -15.94
CA TYR A 290 6.54 -23.15 -17.36
C TYR A 290 6.41 -24.56 -17.94
N LYS A 291 5.50 -24.76 -18.90
CA LYS A 291 5.30 -26.06 -19.60
C LYS A 291 5.24 -27.27 -18.64
N GLY A 292 4.61 -27.13 -17.46
CA GLY A 292 4.50 -28.19 -16.45
C GLY A 292 5.68 -28.28 -15.47
N LEU A 293 6.75 -27.52 -15.68
CA LEU A 293 7.89 -27.41 -14.76
C LEU A 293 7.57 -26.47 -13.59
N THR A 294 8.01 -26.82 -12.39
CA THR A 294 7.94 -25.95 -11.22
C THR A 294 8.90 -24.76 -11.35
N ALA A 295 8.66 -23.68 -10.60
CA ALA A 295 9.55 -22.53 -10.59
C ALA A 295 10.99 -22.91 -10.20
N ASN A 296 11.18 -23.83 -9.25
CA ASN A 296 12.48 -24.36 -8.88
C ASN A 296 13.19 -25.08 -10.04
N GLN A 297 12.44 -25.85 -10.83
CA GLN A 297 12.99 -26.52 -12.02
C GLN A 297 13.35 -25.52 -13.13
N VAL A 298 12.55 -24.46 -13.31
CA VAL A 298 12.85 -23.37 -14.26
C VAL A 298 14.11 -22.63 -13.83
N LEU A 299 14.24 -22.29 -12.55
CA LEU A 299 15.43 -21.65 -12.00
C LEU A 299 16.69 -22.47 -12.24
N ALA A 300 16.62 -23.76 -11.90
CA ALA A 300 17.71 -24.70 -12.12
C ALA A 300 18.01 -24.93 -13.60
N GLY A 301 16.99 -24.90 -14.47
CA GLY A 301 17.14 -24.94 -15.93
C GLY A 301 17.96 -23.77 -16.46
N TRP A 302 17.63 -22.55 -16.09
CA TRP A 302 18.39 -21.36 -16.46
C TRP A 302 19.82 -21.34 -15.88
N LEU A 303 20.01 -21.84 -14.67
CA LEU A 303 21.29 -21.88 -13.98
C LEU A 303 22.24 -22.89 -14.62
N PHE A 304 21.79 -24.10 -14.94
CA PHE A 304 22.65 -25.22 -15.37
C PHE A 304 22.58 -25.54 -16.86
N TYR A 305 21.47 -25.23 -17.53
CA TYR A 305 21.22 -25.48 -18.95
C TYR A 305 20.96 -24.18 -19.73
N GLY A 306 21.62 -23.08 -19.32
CA GLY A 306 21.35 -21.74 -19.80
C GLY A 306 21.45 -21.57 -21.32
N ASN A 307 22.29 -22.34 -22.02
CA ASN A 307 22.40 -22.28 -23.49
C ASN A 307 21.16 -22.89 -24.18
N GLU A 308 20.65 -23.99 -23.67
CA GLU A 308 19.41 -24.61 -24.18
C GLU A 308 18.20 -23.72 -23.88
N TRP A 309 18.14 -23.16 -22.65
CA TRP A 309 17.08 -22.24 -22.26
C TRP A 309 17.13 -20.91 -23.00
N ALA A 310 18.28 -20.47 -23.50
CA ALA A 310 18.39 -19.25 -24.30
C ALA A 310 17.58 -19.29 -25.61
N THR A 311 17.29 -20.49 -26.13
CA THR A 311 16.45 -20.69 -27.32
C THR A 311 14.98 -20.88 -27.04
N GLU A 312 14.59 -21.00 -25.75
CA GLU A 312 13.20 -21.16 -25.34
C GLU A 312 12.44 -19.82 -25.30
N PRO A 313 11.17 -19.79 -25.75
CA PRO A 313 10.35 -18.58 -25.72
C PRO A 313 9.84 -18.28 -24.32
N PHE A 314 10.75 -17.94 -23.42
CA PHE A 314 10.49 -17.74 -22.00
C PHE A 314 10.30 -16.26 -21.62
N ILE A 315 10.90 -15.32 -22.37
CA ILE A 315 10.88 -13.89 -22.08
C ILE A 315 9.58 -13.26 -22.56
N ARG A 316 8.74 -12.83 -21.62
CA ARG A 316 7.47 -12.18 -21.94
C ARG A 316 7.66 -10.75 -22.43
N VAL A 317 7.26 -10.46 -23.67
CA VAL A 317 7.24 -9.13 -24.28
C VAL A 317 5.81 -8.59 -24.25
N LYS A 318 5.47 -7.83 -23.23
CA LYS A 318 4.11 -7.27 -23.05
C LYS A 318 3.76 -6.21 -24.11
N GLY A 319 4.74 -5.45 -24.55
CA GLY A 319 4.57 -4.28 -25.41
C GLY A 319 4.24 -4.61 -26.86
N SER A 320 3.05 -4.24 -27.33
CA SER A 320 2.67 -4.43 -28.74
C SER A 320 3.46 -3.56 -29.72
N ALA A 321 3.90 -2.37 -29.32
CA ALA A 321 4.67 -1.46 -30.16
C ALA A 321 6.09 -2.03 -30.42
N LEU A 322 6.79 -2.44 -29.37
CA LEU A 322 8.10 -3.08 -29.48
C LEU A 322 8.03 -4.38 -30.28
N ARG A 323 7.02 -5.24 -30.00
CA ARG A 323 6.83 -6.48 -30.75
C ARG A 323 6.65 -6.27 -32.25
N LYS A 324 5.87 -5.26 -32.63
CA LYS A 324 5.64 -4.92 -34.03
C LYS A 324 6.91 -4.38 -34.69
N GLN A 325 7.69 -3.54 -33.99
CA GLN A 325 8.93 -2.96 -34.53
C GLN A 325 10.04 -4.00 -34.72
N MET A 326 10.18 -4.95 -33.77
CA MET A 326 11.25 -5.95 -33.78
C MET A 326 10.81 -7.33 -34.34
N GLY A 327 9.56 -7.50 -34.77
CA GLY A 327 9.05 -8.78 -35.26
C GLY A 327 8.98 -9.87 -34.18
N LEU A 328 8.76 -9.50 -32.89
CA LEU A 328 8.78 -10.42 -31.77
C LEU A 328 7.37 -10.96 -31.45
N GLU A 329 7.32 -12.18 -30.92
CA GLU A 329 6.11 -12.76 -30.35
C GLU A 329 5.86 -12.26 -28.91
N SER A 330 4.70 -12.66 -28.35
CA SER A 330 4.35 -12.33 -26.94
C SER A 330 5.31 -12.95 -25.92
N HIS A 331 5.91 -14.07 -26.26
CA HIS A 331 7.02 -14.71 -25.55
C HIS A 331 8.11 -15.00 -26.56
N SER A 332 9.30 -14.53 -26.29
CA SER A 332 10.45 -14.62 -27.18
C SER A 332 11.63 -15.31 -26.50
N ALA A 333 12.47 -15.96 -27.28
CA ALA A 333 13.71 -16.54 -26.78
C ALA A 333 14.73 -15.44 -26.47
N MET A 334 15.59 -15.67 -25.47
CA MET A 334 16.69 -14.75 -25.17
C MET A 334 17.58 -14.52 -26.38
N ALA A 335 17.85 -15.57 -27.17
CA ALA A 335 18.65 -15.51 -28.38
C ALA A 335 18.17 -14.47 -29.41
N ASN A 336 16.86 -14.19 -29.46
CA ASN A 336 16.26 -13.23 -30.39
C ASN A 336 16.66 -11.78 -30.13
N PHE A 337 17.22 -11.48 -28.94
CA PHE A 337 17.71 -10.15 -28.56
C PHE A 337 19.20 -9.95 -28.82
N PHE A 338 19.88 -10.99 -29.35
CA PHE A 338 21.30 -10.95 -29.70
C PHE A 338 21.47 -11.41 -31.17
N VAL A 339 21.63 -10.46 -32.10
CA VAL A 339 21.79 -10.75 -33.50
C VAL A 339 23.26 -10.53 -33.88
N MET A 340 23.91 -11.55 -34.43
CA MET A 340 25.37 -11.53 -34.73
C MET A 340 26.26 -11.07 -33.57
N GLY A 341 25.86 -11.41 -32.32
CA GLY A 341 26.56 -11.01 -31.12
C GLY A 341 26.29 -9.57 -30.62
N GLN A 342 25.48 -8.81 -31.36
CA GLN A 342 25.07 -7.45 -30.94
C GLN A 342 23.73 -7.47 -30.17
N TYR A 343 23.68 -6.68 -29.11
CA TYR A 343 22.48 -6.52 -28.32
C TYR A 343 21.50 -5.55 -28.99
N THR A 344 20.37 -6.08 -29.45
CA THR A 344 19.43 -5.34 -30.31
C THR A 344 18.63 -4.25 -29.61
N LEU A 345 18.46 -4.34 -28.27
CA LEU A 345 17.78 -3.31 -27.47
C LEU A 345 18.68 -2.16 -27.04
N GLY A 346 20.03 -2.30 -27.18
CA GLY A 346 21.00 -1.31 -26.72
C GLY A 346 20.70 0.12 -27.16
N PRO A 347 20.51 0.40 -28.46
CA PRO A 347 20.18 1.73 -28.94
C PRO A 347 18.93 2.33 -28.33
N LEU A 348 17.85 1.54 -28.22
CA LEU A 348 16.58 2.00 -27.63
C LEU A 348 16.71 2.34 -26.13
N ILE A 349 17.57 1.61 -25.41
CA ILE A 349 17.83 1.85 -24.00
C ILE A 349 18.67 3.11 -23.82
N GLU A 350 19.67 3.31 -24.67
CA GLU A 350 20.50 4.52 -24.66
C GLU A 350 19.65 5.77 -24.96
N GLU A 351 18.79 5.73 -25.98
CA GLU A 351 17.86 6.81 -26.30
C GLU A 351 16.87 7.08 -25.14
N TYR A 352 16.44 6.04 -24.41
CA TYR A 352 15.60 6.21 -23.21
C TYR A 352 16.32 7.05 -22.14
N TYR A 353 17.58 6.73 -21.84
CA TYR A 353 18.37 7.49 -20.86
C TYR A 353 18.75 8.89 -21.33
N GLN A 354 18.74 9.15 -22.64
CA GLN A 354 18.90 10.48 -23.25
C GLN A 354 17.60 11.31 -23.21
N GLY A 355 16.50 10.74 -22.71
CA GLY A 355 15.22 11.44 -22.50
C GLY A 355 14.07 11.04 -23.43
N ASN A 356 14.29 10.11 -24.36
CA ASN A 356 13.21 9.58 -25.20
C ASN A 356 12.39 8.51 -24.46
N THR A 357 11.33 8.92 -23.77
CA THR A 357 10.51 8.06 -22.92
C THR A 357 9.21 7.59 -23.58
N ASP A 358 9.21 7.42 -24.91
CA ASP A 358 8.03 6.92 -25.61
C ASP A 358 7.69 5.45 -25.25
N LYS A 359 6.55 4.97 -25.77
CA LYS A 359 6.06 3.62 -25.45
C LYS A 359 7.02 2.50 -25.90
N VAL A 360 7.76 2.67 -26.99
CA VAL A 360 8.68 1.66 -27.47
C VAL A 360 9.88 1.54 -26.55
N HIS A 361 10.48 2.69 -26.19
CA HIS A 361 11.63 2.76 -25.29
C HIS A 361 11.30 2.23 -23.89
N GLN A 362 10.13 2.59 -23.33
CA GLN A 362 9.66 2.02 -22.06
C GLN A 362 9.47 0.49 -22.11
N GLN A 363 8.93 -0.01 -23.23
CA GLN A 363 8.76 -1.45 -23.44
C GLN A 363 10.11 -2.18 -23.65
N ALA A 364 11.09 -1.53 -24.31
CA ALA A 364 12.45 -2.03 -24.44
C ALA A 364 13.11 -2.16 -23.07
N LEU A 365 12.98 -1.16 -22.22
CA LEU A 365 13.51 -1.16 -20.85
C LEU A 365 12.86 -2.27 -19.99
N ASP A 366 11.55 -2.53 -20.12
CA ASP A 366 10.89 -3.66 -19.40
C ASP A 366 11.47 -5.01 -19.81
N VAL A 367 11.78 -5.18 -21.10
CA VAL A 367 12.40 -6.42 -21.61
C VAL A 367 13.87 -6.51 -21.19
N ASP A 368 14.61 -5.43 -21.26
CA ASP A 368 16.01 -5.36 -20.81
C ASP A 368 16.16 -5.81 -19.35
N ARG A 369 15.35 -5.26 -18.46
CA ARG A 369 15.33 -5.67 -17.04
C ARG A 369 15.11 -7.19 -16.85
N LYS A 370 14.29 -7.82 -17.68
CA LYS A 370 14.06 -9.28 -17.63
C LYS A 370 15.27 -10.05 -18.15
N LEU A 371 15.92 -9.54 -19.21
CA LEU A 371 17.15 -10.13 -19.74
C LEU A 371 18.28 -10.05 -18.72
N MET A 372 18.42 -8.91 -18.03
CA MET A 372 19.41 -8.74 -16.95
C MET A 372 19.17 -9.75 -15.82
N LEU A 373 17.94 -9.94 -15.35
CA LEU A 373 17.63 -10.98 -14.35
C LEU A 373 18.04 -12.39 -14.80
N VAL A 374 17.83 -12.73 -16.08
CA VAL A 374 18.25 -14.01 -16.63
C VAL A 374 19.78 -14.11 -16.71
N MET A 375 20.47 -13.05 -17.13
CA MET A 375 21.94 -13.00 -17.21
C MET A 375 22.58 -13.16 -15.81
N GLU A 376 22.07 -12.43 -14.82
CA GLU A 376 22.55 -12.54 -13.43
C GLU A 376 22.37 -13.97 -12.88
N LEU A 377 21.20 -14.60 -13.15
CA LEU A 377 20.95 -15.98 -12.74
C LEU A 377 21.90 -16.97 -13.42
N ARG A 378 22.15 -16.84 -14.73
CA ARG A 378 23.09 -17.71 -15.47
C ARG A 378 24.51 -17.68 -14.93
N HIS A 379 24.93 -16.55 -14.38
CA HIS A 379 26.25 -16.39 -13.72
C HIS A 379 26.19 -16.66 -12.20
N ALA A 380 25.04 -17.09 -11.66
CA ALA A 380 24.76 -17.21 -10.23
C ALA A 380 24.99 -15.89 -9.44
N ALA A 381 25.03 -14.73 -10.11
CA ALA A 381 25.27 -13.44 -9.49
C ALA A 381 24.12 -12.98 -8.59
N SER A 382 22.87 -13.40 -8.91
CA SER A 382 21.71 -13.14 -8.08
C SER A 382 21.57 -14.12 -6.88
N LEU A 383 22.40 -15.18 -6.80
CA LEU A 383 22.26 -16.25 -5.82
C LEU A 383 23.13 -16.01 -4.56
N HIS A 384 22.74 -15.04 -3.73
CA HIS A 384 23.38 -14.74 -2.45
C HIS A 384 22.99 -15.80 -1.41
N LEU A 385 23.58 -17.00 -1.51
CA LEU A 385 23.25 -18.20 -0.74
C LEU A 385 24.24 -18.49 0.39
N LEU A 386 25.42 -17.89 0.37
CA LEU A 386 26.52 -18.34 1.20
C LEU A 386 26.88 -17.29 2.25
N PRO A 387 26.41 -17.46 3.51
CA PRO A 387 26.67 -16.52 4.59
C PRO A 387 28.13 -16.59 5.08
N TYR A 388 28.67 -15.43 5.43
CA TYR A 388 29.92 -15.31 6.16
C TYR A 388 29.74 -14.30 7.31
N THR A 389 30.18 -14.68 8.50
CA THR A 389 30.19 -13.82 9.67
C THR A 389 31.61 -13.31 9.91
N THR A 390 31.76 -11.99 9.90
CA THR A 390 33.04 -11.33 10.17
C THR A 390 33.45 -11.51 11.63
N PRO A 391 34.76 -11.32 12.01
CA PRO A 391 35.19 -11.32 13.38
C PRO A 391 34.45 -10.33 14.29
N HIS A 392 33.87 -9.28 13.73
CA HIS A 392 33.05 -8.29 14.45
C HIS A 392 31.57 -8.71 14.62
N GLY A 393 31.21 -9.93 14.20
CA GLY A 393 29.85 -10.49 14.37
C GLY A 393 28.83 -10.05 13.32
N VAL A 394 29.25 -9.37 12.25
CA VAL A 394 28.37 -8.98 11.13
C VAL A 394 28.31 -10.14 10.12
N THR A 395 27.11 -10.63 9.85
CA THR A 395 26.86 -11.71 8.88
C THR A 395 26.37 -11.10 7.57
N THR A 396 27.04 -11.41 6.47
CA THR A 396 26.66 -11.01 5.10
C THR A 396 26.52 -12.25 4.22
N TRP A 397 25.61 -12.22 3.28
CA TRP A 397 25.31 -13.33 2.36
C TRP A 397 25.91 -13.01 0.97
N TYR A 398 26.70 -13.93 0.46
CA TYR A 398 27.48 -13.74 -0.77
C TYR A 398 27.00 -14.64 -1.91
N ALA A 399 27.08 -14.11 -3.12
CA ALA A 399 27.03 -14.84 -4.37
C ALA A 399 28.46 -15.23 -4.83
N PRO A 400 28.61 -16.20 -5.72
CA PRO A 400 29.94 -16.62 -6.25
C PRO A 400 30.73 -15.50 -6.92
N THR A 401 30.04 -14.52 -7.49
CA THR A 401 30.61 -13.39 -8.23
C THR A 401 30.99 -12.20 -7.38
N ASP A 402 30.59 -12.17 -6.11
CA ASP A 402 30.83 -11.04 -5.22
C ASP A 402 32.29 -10.86 -4.84
N THR A 403 32.65 -9.63 -4.49
CA THR A 403 33.93 -9.34 -3.86
C THR A 403 33.92 -9.83 -2.41
N LEU A 404 34.73 -10.85 -2.11
CA LEU A 404 34.79 -11.47 -0.79
C LEU A 404 35.74 -10.69 0.13
N PRO A 405 35.41 -10.56 1.46
CA PRO A 405 36.25 -9.83 2.41
C PRO A 405 37.59 -10.55 2.64
N GLN A 406 38.64 -9.76 2.83
CA GLN A 406 40.00 -10.29 3.07
C GLN A 406 40.11 -11.10 4.38
N THR A 407 39.20 -10.87 5.33
CA THR A 407 39.12 -11.62 6.60
C THR A 407 38.58 -13.04 6.43
N MET A 408 38.03 -13.37 5.25
CA MET A 408 37.49 -14.69 4.97
C MET A 408 38.61 -15.74 4.78
N ASN A 409 38.45 -16.92 5.38
CA ASN A 409 39.37 -18.03 5.16
C ASN A 409 39.40 -18.43 3.68
N HIS A 410 40.61 -18.71 3.17
CA HIS A 410 40.83 -19.10 1.77
C HIS A 410 39.98 -20.30 1.35
N GLN A 411 39.78 -21.29 2.20
CA GLN A 411 38.93 -22.45 1.90
C GLN A 411 37.47 -22.08 1.75
N GLN A 412 36.93 -21.17 2.58
CA GLN A 412 35.58 -20.65 2.45
C GLN A 412 35.43 -19.83 1.19
N ALA A 413 36.38 -18.96 0.88
CA ALA A 413 36.37 -18.14 -0.35
C ALA A 413 36.40 -19.03 -1.61
N LEU A 414 37.22 -20.07 -1.60
CA LEU A 414 37.28 -21.05 -2.70
C LEU A 414 35.95 -21.79 -2.85
N TYR A 415 35.35 -22.23 -1.73
CA TYR A 415 34.06 -22.91 -1.75
C TYR A 415 32.96 -22.02 -2.34
N ILE A 416 32.86 -20.77 -1.89
CA ILE A 416 31.86 -19.81 -2.39
C ILE A 416 31.98 -19.63 -3.90
N ARG A 417 33.21 -19.47 -4.42
CA ARG A 417 33.48 -19.23 -5.84
C ARG A 417 33.26 -20.46 -6.72
N SER A 418 33.49 -21.68 -6.20
CA SER A 418 33.56 -22.88 -7.04
C SER A 418 32.35 -23.81 -6.94
N VAL A 419 31.49 -23.68 -5.90
CA VAL A 419 30.44 -24.66 -5.61
C VAL A 419 29.48 -24.86 -6.79
N PHE A 420 29.04 -23.78 -7.46
CA PHE A 420 28.13 -23.88 -8.60
C PHE A 420 28.79 -24.46 -9.86
N SER A 421 30.05 -24.15 -10.11
CA SER A 421 30.79 -24.75 -11.23
C SER A 421 31.02 -26.24 -11.05
N LEU A 422 31.29 -26.69 -9.80
CA LEU A 422 31.38 -28.12 -9.45
C LEU A 422 30.04 -28.83 -9.61
N MET A 423 28.95 -28.20 -9.11
CA MET A 423 27.59 -28.72 -9.30
C MET A 423 27.23 -28.83 -10.80
N ALA A 424 27.59 -27.84 -11.63
CA ALA A 424 27.32 -27.85 -13.06
C ALA A 424 27.98 -29.02 -13.77
N GLN A 425 29.20 -29.43 -13.36
CA GLN A 425 29.87 -30.61 -13.89
C GLN A 425 29.11 -31.92 -13.54
N ASP A 426 28.58 -32.03 -12.32
CA ASP A 426 27.80 -33.19 -11.91
C ASP A 426 26.41 -33.22 -12.54
N VAL A 427 25.79 -32.03 -12.76
CA VAL A 427 24.54 -31.88 -13.52
C VAL A 427 24.73 -32.31 -14.99
N ALA A 428 25.79 -31.83 -15.65
CA ALA A 428 26.10 -32.21 -17.03
C ALA A 428 26.39 -33.72 -17.19
N ALA A 429 26.91 -34.36 -16.13
CA ALA A 429 27.18 -35.80 -16.09
C ALA A 429 25.94 -36.62 -15.60
N GLY A 430 24.82 -35.99 -15.25
CA GLY A 430 23.61 -36.63 -14.73
C GLY A 430 23.78 -37.28 -13.34
N ARG A 431 24.82 -36.88 -12.56
CA ARG A 431 25.11 -37.44 -11.22
C ARG A 431 24.30 -36.75 -10.12
N TRP A 432 23.01 -37.00 -10.10
CA TRP A 432 22.04 -36.32 -9.22
C TRP A 432 22.31 -36.53 -7.73
N ASP A 433 22.78 -37.70 -7.33
CA ASP A 433 23.15 -37.99 -5.92
C ASP A 433 24.27 -37.07 -5.41
N ARG A 434 25.23 -36.73 -6.29
CA ARG A 434 26.32 -35.81 -5.94
C ARG A 434 25.82 -34.35 -5.89
N VAL A 435 24.94 -33.96 -6.81
CA VAL A 435 24.28 -32.65 -6.76
C VAL A 435 23.51 -32.50 -5.46
N ASP A 436 22.75 -33.53 -5.06
CA ASP A 436 21.99 -33.55 -3.80
C ASP A 436 22.93 -33.49 -2.59
N GLU A 437 24.11 -34.11 -2.64
CA GLU A 437 25.14 -34.01 -1.60
C GLU A 437 25.68 -32.58 -1.48
N PHE A 438 25.95 -31.87 -2.58
CA PHE A 438 26.31 -30.46 -2.57
C PHE A 438 25.22 -29.57 -1.94
N LEU A 439 23.97 -29.77 -2.30
CA LEU A 439 22.84 -29.02 -1.72
C LEU A 439 22.73 -29.27 -0.21
N ASN A 440 22.89 -30.50 0.25
CA ASN A 440 22.90 -30.84 1.67
C ASN A 440 24.13 -30.25 2.41
N LYS A 441 25.27 -30.10 1.74
CA LYS A 441 26.46 -29.39 2.29
C LYS A 441 26.21 -27.91 2.40
N MET A 442 25.56 -27.30 1.38
CA MET A 442 25.18 -25.89 1.42
C MET A 442 24.18 -25.58 2.54
N ASP A 443 23.17 -26.43 2.74
CA ASP A 443 22.21 -26.30 3.86
C ASP A 443 22.93 -26.33 5.22
N ARG A 444 23.82 -27.32 5.42
CA ARG A 444 24.64 -27.37 6.65
C ARG A 444 25.54 -26.17 6.83
N TYR A 445 26.14 -25.68 5.74
CA TYR A 445 26.94 -24.45 5.74
C TYR A 445 26.11 -23.22 6.15
N GLN A 446 24.90 -23.07 5.60
CA GLN A 446 24.00 -21.99 5.99
C GLN A 446 23.64 -22.01 7.46
N HIS A 447 23.34 -23.18 8.02
CA HIS A 447 23.06 -23.34 9.45
C HIS A 447 24.27 -23.08 10.35
N ALA A 448 25.49 -23.42 9.90
CA ALA A 448 26.71 -23.18 10.64
C ALA A 448 27.14 -21.71 10.66
N PHE A 449 26.96 -20.97 9.56
CA PHE A 449 27.50 -19.61 9.37
C PHE A 449 26.44 -18.49 9.24
N GLY A 450 25.16 -18.84 9.06
CA GLY A 450 24.07 -17.87 8.91
C GLY A 450 23.62 -17.24 10.24
N GLY A 451 23.89 -17.89 11.36
CA GLY A 451 23.65 -17.34 12.70
C GLY A 451 22.25 -16.76 12.92
N ARG A 452 22.20 -15.54 13.43
CA ARG A 452 20.93 -14.81 13.71
C ARG A 452 20.20 -14.31 12.48
N THR A 453 20.81 -14.37 11.28
CA THR A 453 20.17 -13.90 10.05
C THR A 453 19.19 -14.92 9.47
N LEU A 454 19.32 -16.20 9.83
CA LEU A 454 18.40 -17.24 9.41
C LEU A 454 16.99 -16.99 9.96
N PRO A 455 15.94 -17.17 9.14
CA PRO A 455 14.58 -17.06 9.62
C PRO A 455 14.26 -18.16 10.64
N SER A 456 13.45 -17.86 11.64
CA SER A 456 12.94 -18.86 12.56
C SER A 456 12.13 -19.94 11.82
N ALA A 457 12.10 -21.17 12.33
CA ALA A 457 11.38 -22.27 11.70
C ALA A 457 9.89 -21.95 11.40
N PRO A 458 9.11 -21.31 12.29
CA PRO A 458 7.74 -20.90 11.98
C PRO A 458 7.67 -19.91 10.82
N ARG A 459 8.58 -18.91 10.78
CA ARG A 459 8.65 -17.89 9.70
C ARG A 459 8.96 -18.54 8.36
N TYR A 460 9.93 -19.42 8.33
CA TYR A 460 10.32 -20.18 7.15
C TYR A 460 9.16 -21.05 6.62
N GLN A 461 8.47 -21.80 7.51
CA GLN A 461 7.33 -22.62 7.10
C GLN A 461 6.13 -21.78 6.63
N ALA A 462 5.85 -20.66 7.29
CA ALA A 462 4.81 -19.72 6.86
C ALA A 462 5.05 -19.24 5.42
N GLU A 463 6.29 -18.90 5.08
CA GLU A 463 6.64 -18.48 3.73
C GLU A 463 6.48 -19.61 2.70
N ARG A 464 6.87 -20.84 3.04
CA ARG A 464 6.64 -21.99 2.17
C ARG A 464 5.16 -22.25 1.90
N VAL A 465 4.30 -22.07 2.90
CA VAL A 465 2.83 -22.16 2.70
C VAL A 465 2.33 -21.08 1.76
N LEU A 466 2.79 -19.80 1.91
CA LEU A 466 2.45 -18.72 1.00
C LEU A 466 2.94 -18.99 -0.43
N ASN A 467 4.11 -19.60 -0.57
CA ASN A 467 4.65 -20.00 -1.87
C ASN A 467 3.84 -21.14 -2.52
N ALA A 468 3.39 -22.11 -1.74
CA ALA A 468 2.61 -23.24 -2.24
C ALA A 468 1.19 -22.84 -2.68
N VAL A 469 0.52 -21.95 -1.93
CA VAL A 469 -0.89 -21.59 -2.15
C VAL A 469 -1.01 -20.14 -2.67
N PRO A 470 -1.45 -19.92 -3.91
CA PRO A 470 -1.73 -18.59 -4.44
C PRO A 470 -3.08 -18.06 -3.92
N PHE A 471 -3.15 -17.73 -2.62
CA PHE A 471 -4.39 -17.37 -1.92
C PHE A 471 -5.24 -16.35 -2.67
N ALA A 472 -4.68 -15.21 -3.06
CA ALA A 472 -5.44 -14.16 -3.76
C ALA A 472 -6.03 -14.66 -5.08
N THR A 473 -5.27 -15.46 -5.85
CA THR A 473 -5.73 -16.03 -7.13
C THR A 473 -6.88 -17.01 -6.93
N VAL A 474 -6.76 -17.91 -5.96
CA VAL A 474 -7.82 -18.89 -5.67
C VAL A 474 -9.06 -18.17 -5.14
N LEU A 475 -8.88 -17.28 -4.18
CA LEU A 475 -10.01 -16.61 -3.53
C LEU A 475 -10.76 -15.66 -4.46
N PHE A 476 -10.08 -14.91 -5.39
CA PHE A 476 -10.83 -14.08 -6.32
C PHE A 476 -11.72 -14.92 -7.26
N MET A 477 -11.23 -16.04 -7.76
CA MET A 477 -12.02 -16.93 -8.64
C MET A 477 -13.21 -17.51 -7.87
N VAL A 478 -12.98 -18.01 -6.65
CA VAL A 478 -14.03 -18.56 -5.80
C VAL A 478 -15.05 -17.48 -5.44
N ASN A 479 -14.62 -16.32 -4.97
CA ASN A 479 -15.52 -15.27 -4.51
C ASN A 479 -16.32 -14.64 -5.66
N LEU A 480 -15.75 -14.36 -6.81
CA LEU A 480 -16.51 -13.88 -7.97
C LEU A 480 -17.53 -14.92 -8.43
N THR A 481 -17.14 -16.20 -8.51
CA THR A 481 -18.04 -17.27 -8.87
C THR A 481 -19.19 -17.41 -7.87
N LEU A 482 -18.88 -17.52 -6.58
CA LEU A 482 -19.89 -17.61 -5.51
C LEU A 482 -20.74 -16.35 -5.43
N GLY A 483 -20.17 -15.17 -5.68
CA GLY A 483 -20.89 -13.90 -5.72
C GLY A 483 -21.91 -13.86 -6.84
N LEU A 484 -21.56 -14.31 -8.03
CA LEU A 484 -22.50 -14.47 -9.14
C LEU A 484 -23.59 -15.51 -8.81
N VAL A 485 -23.24 -16.67 -8.26
CA VAL A 485 -24.23 -17.68 -7.80
C VAL A 485 -25.12 -17.16 -6.69
N ALA A 486 -24.58 -16.46 -5.70
CA ALA A 486 -25.35 -15.81 -4.65
C ALA A 486 -26.21 -14.66 -5.20
N LEU A 487 -25.76 -13.89 -6.16
CA LEU A 487 -26.57 -12.89 -6.86
C LEU A 487 -27.77 -13.54 -7.57
N PHE A 488 -27.62 -14.65 -8.27
CA PHE A 488 -28.71 -15.41 -8.87
C PHE A 488 -29.65 -16.04 -7.83
N TYR A 489 -29.17 -16.62 -6.76
CA TYR A 489 -29.98 -17.10 -5.65
C TYR A 489 -30.78 -15.93 -5.02
N ILE A 490 -30.17 -14.82 -4.73
CA ILE A 490 -30.74 -13.61 -4.20
C ILE A 490 -31.81 -13.01 -5.17
N MET A 491 -31.74 -12.88 -6.60
CA MET A 491 -32.79 -12.42 -7.54
C MET A 491 -34.05 -13.37 -7.57
N GLY A 492 -34.22 -14.83 -7.57
CA GLY A 492 -35.43 -15.66 -7.47
C GLY A 492 -36.06 -15.63 -6.07
N ARG A 493 -35.31 -15.25 -5.02
CA ARG A 493 -35.88 -14.91 -3.74
C ARG A 493 -36.70 -13.60 -3.76
N MET A 494 -36.32 -12.56 -4.57
CA MET A 494 -37.08 -11.31 -4.80
C MET A 494 -38.27 -11.50 -5.74
N THR A 495 -38.13 -12.39 -6.72
CA THR A 495 -39.21 -12.72 -7.66
C THR A 495 -40.11 -13.82 -7.13
N GLU A 496 -39.94 -14.27 -5.87
CA GLU A 496 -40.72 -15.37 -5.25
C GLU A 496 -40.76 -16.62 -6.13
N ALA A 497 -39.61 -16.94 -6.76
CA ALA A 497 -39.52 -18.04 -7.71
C ALA A 497 -39.94 -19.37 -7.06
N ARG A 498 -40.83 -20.12 -7.74
CA ARG A 498 -41.46 -21.37 -7.27
C ARG A 498 -40.48 -22.46 -6.83
N TRP A 499 -39.24 -22.44 -7.32
CA TRP A 499 -38.19 -23.41 -6.97
C TRP A 499 -37.49 -23.12 -5.63
N ILE A 500 -37.69 -21.94 -5.00
CA ILE A 500 -37.15 -21.60 -3.68
C ILE A 500 -38.13 -21.94 -2.58
N THR A 501 -38.13 -23.20 -2.18
CA THR A 501 -38.91 -23.64 -1.00
C THR A 501 -38.26 -23.13 0.29
N PRO A 502 -39.02 -23.01 1.41
CA PRO A 502 -38.49 -22.59 2.71
C PRO A 502 -37.32 -23.45 3.20
N ARG A 503 -37.31 -24.74 2.91
CA ARG A 503 -36.21 -25.66 3.24
C ARG A 503 -34.94 -25.36 2.41
N ARG A 504 -35.08 -25.24 1.10
CA ARG A 504 -33.97 -24.85 0.20
C ARG A 504 -33.38 -23.49 0.55
N ARG A 505 -34.23 -22.55 0.94
CA ARG A 505 -33.81 -21.21 1.39
C ARG A 505 -32.90 -21.27 2.64
N ARG A 506 -33.27 -22.05 3.66
CA ARG A 506 -32.44 -22.21 4.87
C ARG A 506 -31.09 -22.83 4.55
N TRP A 507 -31.09 -23.89 3.73
CA TRP A 507 -29.85 -24.56 3.28
C TRP A 507 -28.96 -23.64 2.47
N ALA A 508 -29.49 -22.94 1.48
CA ALA A 508 -28.72 -22.01 0.64
C ALA A 508 -28.15 -20.85 1.49
N ASP A 509 -28.98 -20.22 2.31
CA ASP A 509 -28.52 -19.14 3.23
C ASP A 509 -27.39 -19.64 4.15
N GLY A 510 -27.49 -20.84 4.70
CA GLY A 510 -26.47 -21.47 5.53
C GLY A 510 -25.20 -21.81 4.76
N THR A 511 -25.32 -22.38 3.58
CA THR A 511 -24.19 -22.76 2.71
C THR A 511 -23.40 -21.52 2.28
N PHE A 512 -24.06 -20.48 1.78
CA PHE A 512 -23.35 -19.24 1.39
C PHE A 512 -22.70 -18.55 2.58
N ALA A 513 -23.36 -18.54 3.76
CA ALA A 513 -22.76 -17.99 4.96
C ALA A 513 -21.51 -18.78 5.39
N ALA A 514 -21.55 -20.12 5.29
CA ALA A 514 -20.41 -20.99 5.60
C ALA A 514 -19.27 -20.79 4.59
N LEU A 515 -19.59 -20.69 3.29
CA LEU A 515 -18.58 -20.45 2.23
C LEU A 515 -17.93 -19.06 2.36
N LEU A 516 -18.72 -18.03 2.70
CA LEU A 516 -18.16 -16.71 2.99
C LEU A 516 -17.27 -16.73 4.23
N GLY A 517 -17.68 -17.47 5.27
CA GLY A 517 -16.87 -17.68 6.47
C GLY A 517 -15.56 -18.42 6.18
N LEU A 518 -15.60 -19.41 5.29
CA LEU A 518 -14.40 -20.15 4.86
C LEU A 518 -13.46 -19.24 4.05
N SER A 519 -14.00 -18.43 3.13
CA SER A 519 -13.23 -17.43 2.39
C SER A 519 -12.54 -16.43 3.33
N PHE A 520 -13.30 -15.90 4.28
CA PHE A 520 -12.78 -14.98 5.30
C PHE A 520 -11.66 -15.59 6.14
N LEU A 521 -11.83 -16.85 6.58
CA LEU A 521 -10.79 -17.57 7.32
C LEU A 521 -9.53 -17.81 6.49
N ALA A 522 -9.69 -18.21 5.21
CA ALA A 522 -8.57 -18.40 4.29
C ALA A 522 -7.82 -17.09 4.02
N LEU A 523 -8.53 -15.97 3.85
CA LEU A 523 -7.94 -14.65 3.67
C LEU A 523 -7.25 -14.17 4.95
N THR A 524 -7.86 -14.41 6.11
CA THR A 524 -7.25 -14.14 7.43
C THR A 524 -5.96 -14.94 7.62
N ALA A 525 -5.97 -16.22 7.26
CA ALA A 525 -4.76 -17.06 7.31
C ALA A 525 -3.67 -16.53 6.37
N ALA A 526 -4.01 -16.13 5.14
CA ALA A 526 -3.06 -15.54 4.21
C ALA A 526 -2.42 -14.26 4.77
N MET A 527 -3.20 -13.37 5.35
CA MET A 527 -2.71 -12.14 5.97
C MET A 527 -1.85 -12.42 7.21
N ALA A 528 -2.27 -13.37 8.06
CA ALA A 528 -1.49 -13.78 9.24
C ALA A 528 -0.14 -14.39 8.85
N LEU A 529 -0.10 -15.25 7.82
CA LEU A 529 1.13 -15.82 7.29
C LEU A 529 2.06 -14.72 6.74
N ARG A 530 1.52 -13.73 6.01
CA ARG A 530 2.31 -12.58 5.55
C ARG A 530 2.89 -11.77 6.70
N TRP A 531 2.09 -11.52 7.75
CA TRP A 531 2.56 -10.85 8.97
C TRP A 531 3.70 -11.63 9.64
N MET A 532 3.56 -12.95 9.78
CA MET A 532 4.63 -13.80 10.32
C MET A 532 5.91 -13.72 9.50
N VAL A 533 5.81 -13.67 8.17
CA VAL A 533 6.97 -13.61 7.25
C VAL A 533 7.61 -12.24 7.24
N SER A 534 6.85 -11.16 7.19
CA SER A 534 7.39 -9.79 7.18
C SER A 534 7.86 -9.32 8.56
N GLY A 535 7.20 -9.79 9.63
CA GLY A 535 7.35 -9.25 10.98
C GLY A 535 6.53 -7.97 11.22
N ASN A 536 5.93 -7.41 10.18
CA ASN A 536 5.11 -6.19 10.20
C ASN A 536 3.68 -6.47 9.74
N MET A 537 2.73 -5.64 10.18
CA MET A 537 1.36 -5.72 9.69
C MET A 537 1.34 -5.61 8.15
N PRO A 538 0.58 -6.45 7.42
CA PRO A 538 0.61 -6.50 5.96
C PRO A 538 -0.14 -5.30 5.36
N LEU A 539 0.50 -4.14 5.34
CA LEU A 539 0.01 -2.83 4.85
C LEU A 539 1.11 -2.06 4.11
N SER A 540 2.17 -2.75 3.70
CA SER A 540 3.37 -2.12 3.14
C SER A 540 3.24 -1.75 1.66
N ASN A 541 2.32 -2.35 0.93
CA ASN A 541 2.15 -2.14 -0.51
C ASN A 541 0.69 -2.26 -0.97
N GLY A 542 0.43 -1.90 -2.23
CA GLY A 542 -0.91 -1.94 -2.83
C GLY A 542 -1.55 -3.34 -2.86
N TYR A 543 -0.75 -4.40 -3.01
CA TYR A 543 -1.24 -5.78 -2.95
C TYR A 543 -1.85 -6.09 -1.58
N GLU A 544 -1.16 -5.74 -0.50
CA GLU A 544 -1.60 -5.98 0.87
C GLU A 544 -2.82 -5.14 1.24
N THR A 545 -2.90 -3.91 0.75
CA THR A 545 -4.09 -3.07 0.94
C THR A 545 -5.33 -3.63 0.23
N MET A 546 -5.19 -4.27 -0.94
CA MET A 546 -6.30 -4.96 -1.59
C MET A 546 -6.77 -6.19 -0.81
N LEU A 547 -5.84 -6.97 -0.22
CA LEU A 547 -6.20 -8.06 0.69
C LEU A 547 -6.99 -7.55 1.89
N LEU A 548 -6.56 -6.46 2.49
CA LEU A 548 -7.25 -5.86 3.65
C LEU A 548 -8.64 -5.33 3.28
N LEU A 549 -8.79 -4.68 2.12
CA LEU A 549 -10.09 -4.25 1.61
C LEU A 549 -11.05 -5.43 1.45
N ALA A 550 -10.59 -6.51 0.82
CA ALA A 550 -11.37 -7.73 0.67
C ALA A 550 -11.77 -8.31 2.03
N TRP A 551 -10.83 -8.34 2.99
CA TRP A 551 -11.05 -8.81 4.35
C TRP A 551 -12.12 -8.01 5.10
N PHE A 552 -12.07 -6.67 5.04
CA PHE A 552 -13.09 -5.82 5.65
C PHE A 552 -14.48 -6.03 5.03
N VAL A 553 -14.54 -6.16 3.71
CA VAL A 553 -15.81 -6.43 3.00
C VAL A 553 -16.42 -7.75 3.45
N GLU A 554 -15.63 -8.83 3.53
CA GLU A 554 -16.10 -10.14 3.99
C GLU A 554 -16.51 -10.10 5.47
N ALA A 555 -15.73 -9.42 6.33
CA ALA A 555 -16.08 -9.24 7.76
C ALA A 555 -17.41 -8.52 7.93
N ILE A 556 -17.62 -7.39 7.24
CA ILE A 556 -18.88 -6.63 7.27
C ILE A 556 -20.03 -7.48 6.76
N ALA A 557 -19.81 -8.21 5.66
CA ALA A 557 -20.82 -9.09 5.09
C ALA A 557 -21.22 -10.23 6.05
N LEU A 558 -20.27 -10.87 6.72
CA LEU A 558 -20.51 -11.89 7.73
C LEU A 558 -21.31 -11.34 8.94
N LEU A 559 -20.96 -10.15 9.41
CA LEU A 559 -21.67 -9.50 10.53
C LEU A 559 -23.11 -9.15 10.16
N MET A 560 -23.35 -8.68 8.95
CA MET A 560 -24.62 -8.11 8.55
C MET A 560 -25.54 -9.09 7.80
N GLN A 561 -25.02 -10.21 7.26
CA GLN A 561 -25.75 -11.14 6.40
C GLN A 561 -27.00 -11.77 7.08
N ARG A 562 -27.01 -11.89 8.43
CA ARG A 562 -28.19 -12.39 9.16
C ARG A 562 -29.37 -11.41 9.07
N ARG A 563 -29.11 -10.12 9.05
CA ARG A 563 -30.11 -9.05 8.98
C ARG A 563 -30.41 -8.63 7.53
N PHE A 564 -29.38 -8.56 6.68
CA PHE A 564 -29.47 -8.11 5.30
C PHE A 564 -28.81 -9.12 4.37
N ARG A 565 -29.59 -10.07 3.87
CA ARG A 565 -29.05 -11.19 3.06
C ARG A 565 -28.34 -10.75 1.78
N ILE A 566 -28.74 -9.62 1.19
CA ILE A 566 -28.11 -9.04 0.00
C ILE A 566 -26.63 -8.69 0.24
N VAL A 567 -26.27 -8.35 1.47
CA VAL A 567 -24.88 -7.99 1.82
C VAL A 567 -23.92 -9.16 1.63
N MET A 568 -24.40 -10.39 1.69
CA MET A 568 -23.62 -11.59 1.40
C MET A 568 -23.14 -11.63 -0.05
N VAL A 569 -24.01 -11.22 -1.01
CA VAL A 569 -23.62 -11.07 -2.43
C VAL A 569 -22.54 -10.02 -2.58
N PHE A 570 -22.69 -8.88 -1.90
CA PHE A 570 -21.70 -7.81 -1.90
C PHE A 570 -20.38 -8.29 -1.29
N GLY A 571 -20.45 -9.09 -0.23
CA GLY A 571 -19.30 -9.73 0.40
C GLY A 571 -18.48 -10.50 -0.61
N PHE A 572 -19.09 -11.40 -1.37
CA PHE A 572 -18.40 -12.19 -2.38
C PHE A 572 -17.94 -11.37 -3.59
N LEU A 573 -18.82 -10.57 -4.22
CA LEU A 573 -18.48 -9.86 -5.45
C LEU A 573 -17.40 -8.81 -5.23
N LEU A 574 -17.52 -8.03 -4.17
CA LEU A 574 -16.60 -6.92 -3.93
C LEU A 574 -15.26 -7.41 -3.41
N SER A 575 -15.24 -8.40 -2.49
CA SER A 575 -13.97 -9.03 -2.07
C SER A 575 -13.29 -9.71 -3.25
N GLY A 576 -14.05 -10.45 -4.06
CA GLY A 576 -13.53 -11.07 -5.30
C GLY A 576 -12.95 -10.04 -6.27
N PHE A 577 -13.59 -8.87 -6.41
CA PHE A 577 -13.08 -7.78 -7.24
C PHE A 577 -11.76 -7.19 -6.70
N PHE A 578 -11.66 -6.91 -5.39
CA PHE A 578 -10.41 -6.41 -4.81
C PHE A 578 -9.27 -7.42 -4.94
N LEU A 579 -9.56 -8.70 -4.73
CA LEU A 579 -8.58 -9.77 -4.92
C LEU A 579 -8.20 -9.95 -6.40
N LEU A 580 -9.12 -9.75 -7.35
CA LEU A 580 -8.81 -9.71 -8.78
C LEU A 580 -7.87 -8.55 -9.11
N VAL A 581 -8.13 -7.35 -8.57
CA VAL A 581 -7.24 -6.18 -8.76
C VAL A 581 -5.84 -6.47 -8.23
N SER A 582 -5.72 -7.13 -7.06
CA SER A 582 -4.40 -7.54 -6.54
C SER A 582 -3.70 -8.57 -7.43
N HIS A 583 -4.44 -9.37 -8.20
CA HIS A 583 -3.90 -10.37 -9.12
C HIS A 583 -3.47 -9.78 -10.47
N ILE A 584 -4.16 -8.75 -10.96
CA ILE A 584 -3.84 -8.09 -12.22
C ILE A 584 -2.56 -7.28 -12.04
N ASN A 585 -1.48 -7.85 -12.34
CA ASN A 585 -0.09 -7.46 -12.67
C ASN A 585 0.43 -6.02 -12.37
N ALA A 586 -0.37 -5.14 -11.78
CA ALA A 586 0.02 -3.79 -11.37
C ALA A 586 0.51 -3.73 -9.91
N MET A 587 0.34 -4.82 -9.15
CA MET A 587 0.67 -4.88 -7.73
C MET A 587 1.67 -6.00 -7.45
N ASP A 588 2.80 -5.64 -6.87
CA ASP A 588 3.84 -6.61 -6.50
C ASP A 588 3.45 -7.34 -5.20
N PRO A 589 3.28 -8.67 -5.21
CA PRO A 589 3.04 -9.46 -4.01
C PRO A 589 4.30 -9.72 -3.18
N ALA A 590 5.49 -9.28 -3.64
CA ALA A 590 6.73 -9.49 -2.93
C ALA A 590 6.67 -8.94 -1.50
N ILE A 591 7.29 -9.66 -0.56
CA ILE A 591 7.47 -9.23 0.82
C ILE A 591 8.89 -8.68 0.92
N GLY A 592 9.02 -7.38 1.11
CA GLY A 592 10.29 -6.68 1.34
C GLY A 592 10.39 -6.13 2.76
N GLN A 593 11.53 -5.52 3.08
CA GLN A 593 11.66 -4.72 4.31
C GLN A 593 10.90 -3.38 4.15
N MET A 594 10.29 -2.94 5.25
CA MET A 594 9.57 -1.68 5.28
C MET A 594 10.58 -0.54 5.52
N MET A 595 10.42 0.57 4.79
CA MET A 595 11.21 1.77 5.06
C MET A 595 11.02 2.24 6.52
N PRO A 596 12.06 2.72 7.20
CA PRO A 596 12.00 3.09 8.62
C PRO A 596 10.86 4.06 8.95
N VAL A 597 10.60 5.05 8.10
CA VAL A 597 9.53 6.05 8.30
C VAL A 597 8.13 5.41 8.29
N LEU A 598 7.93 4.32 7.53
CA LEU A 598 6.65 3.62 7.45
C LEU A 598 6.43 2.63 8.60
N ASN A 599 7.48 2.30 9.36
CA ASN A 599 7.38 1.40 10.51
C ASN A 599 6.82 2.13 11.74
N SER A 600 5.52 2.41 11.73
CA SER A 600 4.81 3.13 12.79
C SER A 600 3.45 2.50 13.08
N PRO A 601 3.14 2.20 14.37
CA PRO A 601 1.80 1.73 14.76
C PRO A 601 0.69 2.73 14.40
N LEU A 602 0.94 4.04 14.51
CA LEU A 602 -0.02 5.09 14.12
C LEU A 602 -0.36 5.02 12.64
N LEU A 603 0.65 4.83 11.78
CA LEU A 603 0.44 4.66 10.34
C LEU A 603 -0.39 3.41 10.05
N SER A 604 -0.10 2.29 10.71
CA SER A 604 -0.86 1.04 10.53
C SER A 604 -2.33 1.21 10.92
N ILE A 605 -2.62 1.92 12.02
CA ILE A 605 -3.99 2.23 12.43
C ILE A 605 -4.66 3.18 11.42
N HIS A 606 -3.96 4.25 10.99
CA HIS A 606 -4.44 5.17 9.96
C HIS A 606 -4.90 4.43 8.70
N VAL A 607 -3.98 3.65 8.11
CA VAL A 607 -4.25 2.90 6.87
C VAL A 607 -5.42 1.93 7.07
N SER A 608 -5.47 1.19 8.19
CA SER A 608 -6.57 0.25 8.48
C SER A 608 -7.93 0.95 8.53
N VAL A 609 -8.02 2.09 9.20
CA VAL A 609 -9.28 2.87 9.33
C VAL A 609 -9.69 3.46 7.98
N ILE A 610 -8.75 3.98 7.20
CA ILE A 610 -9.02 4.47 5.84
C ILE A 610 -9.50 3.34 4.92
N MET A 611 -8.84 2.16 4.95
CA MET A 611 -9.26 1.01 4.13
C MET A 611 -10.65 0.50 4.55
N MET A 612 -10.97 0.48 5.83
CA MET A 612 -12.33 0.16 6.29
C MET A 612 -13.36 1.17 5.74
N SER A 613 -13.04 2.46 5.73
CA SER A 613 -13.89 3.48 5.11
C SER A 613 -14.10 3.20 3.62
N TYR A 614 -13.04 2.92 2.87
CA TYR A 614 -13.12 2.62 1.44
C TYR A 614 -13.96 1.37 1.14
N ALA A 615 -13.84 0.34 1.95
CA ALA A 615 -14.69 -0.85 1.85
C ALA A 615 -16.18 -0.51 2.04
N LEU A 616 -16.52 0.28 3.06
CA LEU A 616 -17.88 0.73 3.32
C LEU A 616 -18.41 1.64 2.20
N LEU A 617 -17.60 2.56 1.67
CA LEU A 617 -17.97 3.42 0.54
C LEU A 617 -18.20 2.60 -0.74
N SER A 618 -17.42 1.56 -0.97
CA SER A 618 -17.62 0.63 -2.09
C SER A 618 -18.94 -0.15 -1.96
N LEU A 619 -19.34 -0.52 -0.74
CA LEU A 619 -20.66 -1.10 -0.47
C LEU A 619 -21.79 -0.10 -0.75
N THR A 620 -21.59 1.20 -0.45
CA THR A 620 -22.60 2.23 -0.81
C THR A 620 -22.76 2.37 -2.32
N PHE A 621 -21.65 2.28 -3.08
CA PHE A 621 -21.65 2.29 -4.53
C PHE A 621 -22.46 1.12 -5.11
N ILE A 622 -22.21 -0.11 -4.65
CA ILE A 622 -22.96 -1.29 -5.11
C ILE A 622 -24.45 -1.14 -4.78
N CYS A 623 -24.80 -0.69 -3.57
CA CYS A 623 -26.19 -0.40 -3.21
C CYS A 623 -26.81 0.63 -4.16
N ALA A 624 -26.06 1.64 -4.58
CA ALA A 624 -26.54 2.69 -5.49
C ALA A 624 -26.77 2.14 -6.90
N VAL A 625 -25.82 1.38 -7.46
CA VAL A 625 -25.98 0.74 -8.77
C VAL A 625 -27.19 -0.21 -8.76
N MET A 626 -27.31 -1.06 -7.74
CA MET A 626 -28.46 -1.96 -7.60
C MET A 626 -29.78 -1.18 -7.44
N GLY A 627 -29.79 -0.04 -6.72
CA GLY A 627 -30.95 0.82 -6.56
C GLY A 627 -31.41 1.45 -7.88
N LEU A 628 -30.50 1.80 -8.77
CA LEU A 628 -30.81 2.29 -10.11
C LEU A 628 -31.39 1.20 -11.03
N LEU A 629 -30.89 -0.03 -10.89
CA LEU A 629 -31.34 -1.20 -11.67
C LEU A 629 -32.67 -1.76 -11.16
N MET A 630 -32.88 -1.78 -9.84
CA MET A 630 -34.00 -2.45 -9.18
C MET A 630 -35.02 -1.42 -8.62
N ARG A 631 -35.82 -0.80 -9.51
CA ARG A 631 -36.75 0.28 -9.18
C ARG A 631 -37.73 -0.03 -8.02
N ARG A 632 -38.14 -1.29 -7.86
CA ARG A 632 -39.07 -1.69 -6.76
C ARG A 632 -38.41 -1.63 -5.38
N HIS A 633 -37.08 -1.69 -5.30
CA HIS A 633 -36.30 -1.75 -4.07
C HIS A 633 -35.40 -0.54 -3.87
N GLU A 634 -35.56 0.52 -4.67
CA GLU A 634 -34.68 1.70 -4.63
C GLU A 634 -34.63 2.35 -3.24
N GLY A 635 -35.77 2.39 -2.51
CA GLY A 635 -35.82 2.95 -1.16
C GLY A 635 -35.14 2.06 -0.11
N GLU A 636 -35.25 0.74 -0.23
CA GLU A 636 -34.56 -0.22 0.67
C GLU A 636 -33.04 -0.14 0.47
N LEU A 637 -32.60 -0.06 -0.79
CA LEU A 637 -31.20 0.03 -1.15
C LEU A 637 -30.61 1.40 -0.78
N GLN A 638 -31.41 2.48 -0.82
CA GLN A 638 -31.02 3.78 -0.26
C GLN A 638 -30.78 3.69 1.24
N ALA A 639 -31.71 3.07 2.00
CA ALA A 639 -31.55 2.90 3.43
C ALA A 639 -30.33 2.04 3.79
N LEU A 640 -30.08 0.96 3.02
CA LEU A 640 -28.90 0.11 3.19
C LEU A 640 -27.61 0.88 2.86
N SER A 641 -27.60 1.65 1.77
CA SER A 641 -26.48 2.52 1.41
C SER A 641 -26.18 3.55 2.51
N GLN A 642 -27.20 4.19 3.07
CA GLN A 642 -27.04 5.11 4.19
C GLN A 642 -26.52 4.41 5.45
N LEU A 643 -26.89 3.16 5.69
CA LEU A 643 -26.38 2.35 6.81
C LEU A 643 -24.86 2.18 6.72
N PHE A 644 -24.29 2.03 5.52
CA PHE A 644 -22.85 1.95 5.29
C PHE A 644 -22.20 3.35 5.25
N LEU A 645 -22.91 4.35 4.73
CA LEU A 645 -22.36 5.70 4.53
C LEU A 645 -21.96 6.39 5.84
N TYR A 646 -22.81 6.30 6.89
CA TYR A 646 -22.51 6.97 8.17
C TYR A 646 -21.20 6.48 8.80
N PRO A 647 -21.00 5.16 9.01
CA PRO A 647 -19.72 4.68 9.54
C PRO A 647 -18.56 4.88 8.57
N ALA A 648 -18.79 4.87 7.24
CA ALA A 648 -17.76 5.16 6.26
C ALA A 648 -17.20 6.56 6.40
N VAL A 649 -18.07 7.57 6.44
CA VAL A 649 -17.65 8.97 6.60
C VAL A 649 -17.02 9.20 7.97
N ALA A 650 -17.55 8.55 9.03
CA ALA A 650 -16.93 8.61 10.36
C ALA A 650 -15.51 8.02 10.35
N ALA A 651 -15.33 6.82 9.78
CA ALA A 651 -14.03 6.18 9.67
C ALA A 651 -13.06 7.03 8.82
N MET A 652 -13.54 7.61 7.71
CA MET A 652 -12.72 8.45 6.86
C MET A 652 -12.21 9.70 7.59
N GLY A 653 -13.10 10.41 8.28
CA GLY A 653 -12.72 11.57 9.09
C GLY A 653 -11.72 11.21 10.19
N ILE A 654 -11.98 10.14 10.94
CA ILE A 654 -11.08 9.64 11.98
C ILE A 654 -9.73 9.25 11.36
N GLY A 655 -9.75 8.51 10.25
CA GLY A 655 -8.55 8.07 9.56
C GLY A 655 -7.67 9.23 9.09
N ILE A 656 -8.25 10.23 8.40
CA ILE A 656 -7.54 11.43 7.95
C ILE A 656 -6.78 12.10 9.10
N PHE A 657 -7.42 12.27 10.26
CA PHE A 657 -6.78 12.98 11.37
C PHE A 657 -5.78 12.11 12.16
N ILE A 658 -5.94 10.79 12.20
CA ILE A 658 -4.87 9.89 12.68
C ILE A 658 -3.65 10.01 11.77
N GLY A 659 -3.85 10.08 10.45
CA GLY A 659 -2.78 10.31 9.47
C GLY A 659 -2.09 11.66 9.68
N ALA A 660 -2.85 12.72 9.95
CA ALA A 660 -2.31 14.04 10.26
C ALA A 660 -1.46 14.03 11.54
N ILE A 661 -1.86 13.30 12.58
CA ILE A 661 -1.05 13.11 13.79
C ILE A 661 0.24 12.37 13.47
N TRP A 662 0.17 11.28 12.70
CA TRP A 662 1.35 10.55 12.27
C TRP A 662 2.31 11.43 11.45
N ALA A 663 1.80 12.18 10.47
CA ALA A 663 2.60 13.10 9.66
C ALA A 663 3.31 14.15 10.52
N ASN A 664 2.63 14.70 11.53
CA ASN A 664 3.24 15.65 12.47
C ASN A 664 4.34 15.02 13.35
N VAL A 665 4.22 13.74 13.70
CA VAL A 665 5.26 13.00 14.45
C VAL A 665 6.43 12.60 13.55
N SER A 666 6.17 12.27 12.29
CA SER A 666 7.19 11.78 11.35
C SER A 666 7.94 12.91 10.64
N TRP A 667 7.24 14.00 10.25
CA TRP A 667 7.79 15.08 9.41
C TRP A 667 7.63 16.47 9.96
N GLY A 668 7.03 16.64 11.12
CA GLY A 668 6.85 17.95 11.77
C GLY A 668 5.72 18.79 11.18
N SER A 669 4.93 18.28 10.25
CA SER A 669 3.77 18.99 9.71
C SER A 669 2.56 18.07 9.70
N TYR A 670 1.49 18.47 10.37
CA TYR A 670 0.27 17.67 10.42
C TYR A 670 -0.59 17.76 9.15
N TRP A 671 -0.28 18.72 8.26
CA TRP A 671 -0.95 18.91 6.99
C TRP A 671 -0.04 19.63 6.01
N SER A 672 0.19 19.06 4.83
CA SER A 672 1.08 19.60 3.81
C SER A 672 0.39 19.91 2.48
N TRP A 673 -0.92 19.67 2.37
CA TRP A 673 -1.68 19.75 1.13
C TRP A 673 -1.15 18.83 0.02
N ASP A 674 -0.49 17.76 0.40
CA ASP A 674 -0.09 16.70 -0.54
C ASP A 674 -1.32 16.14 -1.28
N SER A 675 -1.10 15.65 -2.50
CA SER A 675 -2.17 15.11 -3.34
C SER A 675 -3.01 14.03 -2.66
N LYS A 676 -2.42 13.15 -1.80
CA LYS A 676 -3.19 12.12 -1.05
C LYS A 676 -4.05 12.72 0.06
N GLU A 677 -3.50 13.65 0.83
CA GLU A 677 -4.24 14.37 1.87
C GLU A 677 -5.42 15.13 1.27
N THR A 678 -5.14 15.86 0.19
CA THR A 678 -6.12 16.69 -0.51
C THR A 678 -7.26 15.85 -1.09
N TRP A 679 -6.98 14.75 -1.79
CA TRP A 679 -8.02 13.88 -2.35
C TRP A 679 -8.77 13.09 -1.28
N ALA A 680 -8.14 12.72 -0.17
CA ALA A 680 -8.84 12.15 0.99
C ALA A 680 -9.86 13.16 1.57
N LEU A 681 -9.47 14.43 1.72
CA LEU A 681 -10.36 15.50 2.17
C LEU A 681 -11.49 15.77 1.15
N ILE A 682 -11.19 15.84 -0.15
CA ILE A 682 -12.20 15.97 -1.21
C ILE A 682 -13.23 14.84 -1.12
N THR A 683 -12.77 13.59 -1.01
CA THR A 683 -13.67 12.43 -0.91
C THR A 683 -14.51 12.47 0.36
N PHE A 684 -13.92 12.83 1.50
CA PHE A 684 -14.66 13.05 2.75
C PHE A 684 -15.75 14.11 2.57
N MET A 685 -15.41 15.26 1.98
CA MET A 685 -16.35 16.35 1.71
C MET A 685 -17.45 15.92 0.73
N VAL A 686 -17.12 15.24 -0.36
CA VAL A 686 -18.10 14.76 -1.36
C VAL A 686 -19.13 13.84 -0.69
N TYR A 687 -18.69 12.83 0.06
CA TYR A 687 -19.62 11.91 0.71
C TYR A 687 -20.40 12.56 1.87
N ALA A 688 -19.81 13.53 2.56
CA ALA A 688 -20.49 14.31 3.59
C ALA A 688 -21.73 15.07 3.05
N ILE A 689 -21.75 15.47 1.76
CA ILE A 689 -22.92 16.11 1.11
C ILE A 689 -24.15 15.20 1.26
N ALA A 690 -24.02 13.89 1.05
CA ALA A 690 -25.14 12.95 1.12
C ALA A 690 -25.74 12.82 2.52
N LEU A 691 -24.98 13.14 3.57
CA LEU A 691 -25.47 13.17 4.96
C LEU A 691 -26.39 14.37 5.26
N HIS A 692 -26.38 15.38 4.40
CA HIS A 692 -27.17 16.61 4.56
C HIS A 692 -28.59 16.51 3.98
N GLY A 693 -29.20 15.33 3.93
CA GLY A 693 -30.58 15.13 3.41
C GLY A 693 -31.65 16.00 4.10
N GLY A 694 -31.39 16.49 5.33
CA GLY A 694 -32.22 17.49 6.01
C GLY A 694 -32.22 18.86 5.33
N SER A 695 -31.04 19.30 4.86
CA SER A 695 -30.83 20.58 4.18
C SER A 695 -30.94 20.46 2.66
N LEU A 696 -30.70 19.28 2.09
CA LEU A 696 -30.73 18.97 0.66
C LEU A 696 -31.84 17.93 0.38
N PRO A 697 -33.11 18.36 0.14
CA PRO A 697 -34.25 17.44 -0.01
C PRO A 697 -34.12 16.47 -1.17
N ALA A 698 -33.28 16.75 -2.19
CA ALA A 698 -33.03 15.84 -3.29
C ALA A 698 -32.51 14.49 -2.81
N PHE A 699 -31.68 14.45 -1.76
CA PHE A 699 -31.12 13.22 -1.20
C PHE A 699 -32.10 12.41 -0.31
N ARG A 700 -33.31 12.91 -0.09
CA ARG A 700 -34.41 12.12 0.49
C ARG A 700 -35.07 11.21 -0.54
N ARG A 701 -34.93 11.54 -1.83
CA ARG A 701 -35.46 10.74 -2.94
C ARG A 701 -34.44 9.70 -3.35
N PRO A 702 -34.84 8.41 -3.56
CA PRO A 702 -33.89 7.33 -3.84
C PRO A 702 -33.05 7.56 -5.09
N ARG A 703 -33.67 7.91 -6.21
CA ARG A 703 -32.95 8.06 -7.50
C ARG A 703 -31.87 9.13 -7.51
N PRO A 704 -32.14 10.41 -7.13
CA PRO A 704 -31.09 11.41 -7.05
C PRO A 704 -29.97 11.01 -6.09
N TYR A 705 -30.30 10.33 -4.98
CA TYR A 705 -29.33 9.81 -4.04
C TYR A 705 -28.44 8.76 -4.69
N HIS A 706 -29.02 7.76 -5.38
CA HIS A 706 -28.24 6.68 -6.02
C HIS A 706 -27.33 7.22 -7.13
N TRP A 707 -27.82 8.12 -7.99
CA TRP A 707 -26.97 8.78 -8.99
C TRP A 707 -25.81 9.54 -8.36
N PHE A 708 -26.08 10.26 -7.28
CA PHE A 708 -25.04 10.97 -6.56
C PHE A 708 -23.99 10.00 -5.99
N MET A 709 -24.40 8.89 -5.39
CA MET A 709 -23.47 7.91 -4.82
C MET A 709 -22.61 7.22 -5.89
N VAL A 710 -23.17 6.97 -7.09
CA VAL A 710 -22.39 6.45 -8.23
C VAL A 710 -21.33 7.45 -8.67
N LEU A 711 -21.69 8.73 -8.79
CA LEU A 711 -20.73 9.78 -9.17
C LEU A 711 -19.71 10.06 -8.06
N ALA A 712 -20.12 10.05 -6.80
CA ALA A 712 -19.23 10.20 -5.65
C ALA A 712 -18.13 9.13 -5.61
N PHE A 713 -18.42 7.92 -6.11
CA PHE A 713 -17.43 6.83 -6.17
C PHE A 713 -16.22 7.16 -7.06
N LEU A 714 -16.38 8.05 -8.03
CA LEU A 714 -15.26 8.54 -8.85
C LEU A 714 -14.20 9.27 -8.01
N SER A 715 -14.62 10.00 -6.94
CA SER A 715 -13.67 10.63 -6.03
C SER A 715 -12.84 9.58 -5.27
N LEU A 716 -13.45 8.47 -4.88
CA LEU A 716 -12.75 7.35 -4.23
C LEU A 716 -11.75 6.67 -5.19
N ILE A 717 -12.16 6.43 -6.45
CA ILE A 717 -11.26 5.90 -7.48
C ILE A 717 -10.07 6.85 -7.68
N MET A 718 -10.32 8.15 -7.74
CA MET A 718 -9.24 9.14 -7.88
C MET A 718 -8.32 9.15 -6.65
N THR A 719 -8.87 9.10 -5.44
CA THR A 719 -8.09 9.07 -4.19
C THR A 719 -7.18 7.85 -4.10
N TYR A 720 -7.66 6.67 -4.52
CA TYR A 720 -6.87 5.44 -4.41
C TYR A 720 -5.98 5.21 -5.64
N PHE A 721 -6.56 5.20 -6.85
CA PHE A 721 -5.82 4.88 -8.07
C PHE A 721 -5.22 6.13 -8.73
N GLY A 722 -5.98 7.21 -8.84
CA GLY A 722 -5.53 8.43 -9.50
C GLY A 722 -4.29 9.01 -8.83
N VAL A 723 -4.33 9.17 -7.52
CA VAL A 723 -3.19 9.73 -6.77
C VAL A 723 -1.97 8.81 -6.81
N ASN A 724 -2.15 7.49 -6.71
CA ASN A 724 -1.01 6.56 -6.68
C ASN A 724 -0.34 6.33 -8.05
N TYR A 725 -1.07 6.51 -9.16
CA TYR A 725 -0.58 6.14 -10.50
C TYR A 725 -0.53 7.30 -11.51
N LEU A 726 -1.21 8.42 -11.23
CA LEU A 726 -1.31 9.55 -12.16
C LEU A 726 -0.76 10.87 -11.60
N LEU A 727 -0.71 11.02 -10.27
CA LEU A 727 -0.22 12.23 -9.62
C LEU A 727 1.10 11.96 -8.89
N SER A 728 1.98 12.96 -8.87
CA SER A 728 3.18 12.98 -8.04
C SER A 728 2.85 13.58 -6.66
N GLY A 729 3.64 13.25 -5.62
CA GLY A 729 3.49 13.81 -4.28
C GLY A 729 4.45 13.19 -3.28
N MET A 730 4.60 13.80 -2.09
CA MET A 730 5.53 13.34 -1.04
C MET A 730 5.21 11.92 -0.51
N HIS A 731 3.98 11.45 -0.67
CA HIS A 731 3.53 10.12 -0.26
C HIS A 731 3.60 9.07 -1.39
N SER A 732 4.26 9.34 -2.51
CA SER A 732 4.44 8.36 -3.59
C SER A 732 5.58 7.40 -3.26
N TYR A 733 5.29 6.39 -2.42
CA TYR A 733 6.21 5.29 -2.06
C TYR A 733 6.01 4.04 -2.95
N ALA A 734 5.34 4.17 -4.10
CA ALA A 734 5.07 3.07 -5.02
C ALA A 734 6.17 2.94 -6.10
#